data_d1d1eb75b5caf0a8912ce7d759eae389
#
_entry.id   d1d1eb75b5caf0a8912ce7d759eae389
#
_cell.length_a   1.000
_cell.length_b   1.000
_cell.length_c   1.000
_cell.angle_alpha   90.00
_cell.angle_beta   90.00
_cell.angle_gamma   90.00
#
_symmetry.space_group_name_H-M   'P 1'
#
loop_
_entity.id
_entity.type
_entity.pdbx_description
1 polymer ?
#
loop_
_entity_poly.entity_id
_entity_poly.type
_entity_poly.pdbx_seq_one_letter_code
_entity_poly.pdbx_strand_id
1 'polypeptide(L)'
;MAAYKRVSESVALITLQNPPVNALSAAVRQGIVDTVERALSDPNVTAVVICGQNGVFCGGADIKEFGSNMSGPPLIPMIHAIESANKPVVAAIEGSALGGGLELALGCHYRIAHSKARLGLPEVSLGLLPAAGGSQRLPRLIGVPAALNLITTGRHVTAAEALQLGIVDQVTDHNTVDAAVKFALSVAGRSLDPRRISTYPCPQQPDLDALFEEVMQKVRRSARGAIAPIACVQAVRAAATLPYTQGMAREQELMATLFTSGQARALQYCFFAQRAVGRWRMPSGARWDTSKPRPVHKAAVIGLGTMGRGITVALAQTGLSVIAVETQEKQLMEAKQAVSGMLERGAKRRGVAPALDRIIYSQNIQAVADVDLVIEAVFEDVALKTKVFKQLSAVCKPGTLLCTNTSALDVDQLASETPNPELVVGMHFFAPAHVMKLLEVVYGPRSSPEAVATAMQLGKKMGKASVAVGNCRGFVGNRMLKPYVEQAFFLLEEGATPELVDRALEEFGFPMGVFTMSDLSGLDVGWRVRKGDGLVEPGGASGRSARVRQGRRYSPLGDLLCEHGRFGQKTCRGWYQYDKPGSRVARSDPWLHSFLEAYRAEHGLVARRIDHQEVLERCLYALINEGFHILDDGIAAGPEDIDVIYVSGYGWPRHRGGPMFYANMVGLAKVLERLEHYHQAHPDVPHLQPCSLLRRLVASGSPPIHRWGEVIKKLHSQL
;
A
#
# COMPACT_ATOMS: atom_id res chain seq x y z
N MET A 1 -10.49 28.72 5.05
CA MET A 1 -10.77 29.76 6.07
C MET A 1 -11.54 29.17 7.23
N ALA A 2 -11.68 29.88 8.36
CA ALA A 2 -12.65 29.54 9.39
C ALA A 2 -13.75 30.61 9.41
N ALA A 3 -15.02 30.18 9.42
CA ALA A 3 -16.17 31.09 9.46
C ALA A 3 -16.67 31.24 10.91
N TYR A 4 -17.06 32.43 11.30
CA TYR A 4 -17.61 32.75 12.60
C TYR A 4 -19.10 33.05 12.52
N LYS A 5 -19.89 32.43 13.39
CA LYS A 5 -21.31 32.71 13.56
C LYS A 5 -21.66 32.63 15.04
N ARG A 6 -22.47 33.59 15.56
CA ARG A 6 -23.08 33.46 16.90
C ARG A 6 -24.38 32.67 16.78
N VAL A 7 -24.52 31.64 17.58
CA VAL A 7 -25.70 30.77 17.67
C VAL A 7 -26.21 30.78 19.13
N SER A 8 -27.49 30.56 19.36
CA SER A 8 -28.07 30.53 20.71
C SER A 8 -27.65 31.72 21.57
N GLU A 9 -27.74 32.94 21.05
CA GLU A 9 -27.41 34.24 21.70
C GLU A 9 -26.00 34.32 22.36
N SER A 10 -25.49 33.22 22.94
CA SER A 10 -24.24 33.20 23.74
C SER A 10 -23.18 32.19 23.33
N VAL A 11 -23.39 31.44 22.23
CA VAL A 11 -22.39 30.47 21.74
C VAL A 11 -21.80 30.94 20.43
N ALA A 12 -20.48 30.99 20.36
CA ALA A 12 -19.73 31.20 19.11
C ALA A 12 -19.53 29.87 18.39
N LEU A 13 -20.00 29.76 17.16
CA LEU A 13 -19.76 28.62 16.26
C LEU A 13 -18.66 29.00 15.27
N ILE A 14 -17.58 28.25 15.28
CA ILE A 14 -16.44 28.36 14.37
C ILE A 14 -16.46 27.16 13.43
N THR A 15 -16.59 27.41 12.13
CA THR A 15 -16.69 26.36 11.11
C THR A 15 -15.43 26.34 10.24
N LEU A 16 -14.69 25.23 10.24
CA LEU A 16 -13.53 25.01 9.39
C LEU A 16 -13.97 24.78 7.94
N GLN A 17 -13.37 25.54 6.99
CA GLN A 17 -13.76 25.55 5.58
C GLN A 17 -12.54 25.39 4.69
N ASN A 18 -12.19 24.16 4.33
CA ASN A 18 -11.16 23.79 3.37
C ASN A 18 -11.48 22.41 2.78
N PRO A 19 -12.52 22.32 1.92
CA PRO A 19 -12.93 21.04 1.34
C PRO A 19 -11.81 20.42 0.50
N PRO A 20 -11.78 19.09 0.36
CA PRO A 20 -12.81 18.16 0.83
C PRO A 20 -12.67 17.70 2.28
N VAL A 21 -11.54 17.92 2.95
CA VAL A 21 -11.23 17.32 4.27
C VAL A 21 -10.98 18.34 5.38
N ASN A 22 -11.17 19.62 5.12
CA ASN A 22 -10.92 20.71 6.05
C ASN A 22 -9.51 20.69 6.65
N ALA A 23 -8.50 20.46 5.79
CA ALA A 23 -7.09 20.45 6.21
C ALA A 23 -6.68 21.81 6.79
N LEU A 24 -5.82 21.78 7.80
CA LEU A 24 -5.31 22.94 8.53
C LEU A 24 -4.24 23.70 7.70
N SER A 25 -4.63 24.25 6.55
CA SER A 25 -3.80 25.16 5.76
C SER A 25 -3.53 26.47 6.50
N ALA A 26 -2.55 27.27 6.07
CA ALA A 26 -2.22 28.57 6.63
C ALA A 26 -3.48 29.47 6.83
N ALA A 27 -4.34 29.53 5.80
CA ALA A 27 -5.56 30.33 5.85
C ALA A 27 -6.60 29.79 6.86
N VAL A 28 -6.66 28.47 7.07
CA VAL A 28 -7.55 27.88 8.09
C VAL A 28 -7.00 28.16 9.48
N ARG A 29 -5.69 27.98 9.70
CA ARG A 29 -5.04 28.25 10.99
C ARG A 29 -5.20 29.72 11.39
N GLN A 30 -4.98 30.66 10.47
CA GLN A 30 -5.20 32.08 10.72
C GLN A 30 -6.67 32.36 11.08
N GLY A 31 -7.61 31.81 10.30
CA GLY A 31 -9.03 31.96 10.60
C GLY A 31 -9.45 31.37 11.95
N ILE A 32 -8.82 30.28 12.41
CA ILE A 32 -9.07 29.76 13.77
C ILE A 32 -8.59 30.76 14.83
N VAL A 33 -7.35 31.28 14.70
CA VAL A 33 -6.81 32.27 15.63
C VAL A 33 -7.73 33.47 15.73
N ASP A 34 -8.06 34.09 14.58
CA ASP A 34 -8.88 35.33 14.52
C ASP A 34 -10.29 35.10 15.12
N THR A 35 -10.91 33.95 14.80
CA THR A 35 -12.27 33.65 15.26
C THR A 35 -12.34 33.24 16.72
N VAL A 36 -11.32 32.53 17.24
CA VAL A 36 -11.22 32.20 18.67
C VAL A 36 -10.97 33.47 19.48
N GLU A 37 -10.03 34.32 19.10
CA GLU A 37 -9.77 35.60 19.78
C GLU A 37 -11.04 36.47 19.82
N ARG A 38 -11.75 36.58 18.70
CA ARG A 38 -13.01 37.29 18.61
C ARG A 38 -14.06 36.72 19.61
N ALA A 39 -14.20 35.39 19.67
CA ALA A 39 -15.14 34.72 20.55
C ALA A 39 -14.80 34.92 22.05
N LEU A 40 -13.50 34.89 22.37
CA LEU A 40 -13.05 35.08 23.76
C LEU A 40 -13.17 36.52 24.21
N SER A 41 -13.02 37.49 23.31
CA SER A 41 -13.15 38.93 23.62
C SER A 41 -14.60 39.43 23.67
N ASP A 42 -15.59 38.71 23.12
CA ASP A 42 -17.00 39.11 23.13
C ASP A 42 -17.65 38.77 24.50
N PRO A 43 -18.06 39.77 25.29
CA PRO A 43 -18.69 39.52 26.61
C PRO A 43 -20.02 38.75 26.52
N ASN A 44 -20.69 38.78 25.39
CA ASN A 44 -21.94 38.06 25.17
C ASN A 44 -21.75 36.58 24.81
N VAL A 45 -20.51 36.18 24.53
CA VAL A 45 -20.18 34.77 24.25
C VAL A 45 -19.76 34.10 25.55
N THR A 46 -20.43 33.02 25.91
CA THR A 46 -20.16 32.23 27.12
C THR A 46 -19.48 30.90 26.81
N ALA A 47 -19.56 30.42 25.56
CA ALA A 47 -18.92 29.19 25.11
C ALA A 47 -18.61 29.21 23.61
N VAL A 48 -17.68 28.35 23.17
CA VAL A 48 -17.25 28.23 21.78
C VAL A 48 -17.44 26.79 21.29
N VAL A 49 -17.97 26.63 20.09
CA VAL A 49 -18.02 25.33 19.39
C VAL A 49 -17.21 25.40 18.11
N ILE A 50 -16.31 24.44 17.91
CA ILE A 50 -15.54 24.29 16.66
C ILE A 50 -16.08 23.07 15.91
N CYS A 51 -16.44 23.23 14.64
CA CYS A 51 -16.91 22.16 13.76
C CYS A 51 -16.26 22.25 12.38
N GLY A 52 -16.42 21.23 11.55
CA GLY A 52 -15.99 21.24 10.15
C GLY A 52 -17.16 21.32 9.19
N GLN A 53 -16.93 21.87 8.01
CA GLN A 53 -17.92 21.94 6.93
C GLN A 53 -18.07 20.58 6.23
N ASN A 54 -19.22 20.33 5.61
CA ASN A 54 -19.52 19.16 4.77
C ASN A 54 -19.37 17.79 5.47
N GLY A 55 -19.72 17.70 6.74
CA GLY A 55 -19.71 16.44 7.47
C GLY A 55 -18.31 15.87 7.76
N VAL A 56 -17.28 16.70 7.73
CA VAL A 56 -15.90 16.33 8.09
C VAL A 56 -15.34 17.37 9.04
N PHE A 57 -14.91 16.93 10.22
CA PHE A 57 -14.31 17.84 11.19
C PHE A 57 -12.99 18.41 10.66
N CYS A 58 -11.95 17.56 10.57
CA CYS A 58 -10.64 17.96 10.06
C CYS A 58 -9.76 16.75 9.70
N GLY A 59 -9.21 16.73 8.49
CA GLY A 59 -8.30 15.68 8.01
C GLY A 59 -6.85 15.83 8.47
N GLY A 60 -6.50 16.87 9.27
CA GLY A 60 -5.15 17.12 9.77
C GLY A 60 -4.44 18.28 9.09
N ALA A 61 -3.12 18.33 9.26
CA ALA A 61 -2.26 19.32 8.62
C ALA A 61 -2.35 19.21 7.07
N ASP A 62 -2.20 20.33 6.37
CA ASP A 62 -2.17 20.31 4.91
C ASP A 62 -0.80 19.79 4.44
N ILE A 63 -0.77 18.52 3.99
CA ILE A 63 0.46 17.85 3.53
C ILE A 63 1.09 18.57 2.33
N LYS A 64 0.33 19.36 1.58
CA LYS A 64 0.83 20.15 0.45
C LYS A 64 1.77 21.28 0.88
N GLU A 65 1.65 21.71 2.14
CA GLU A 65 2.54 22.73 2.73
C GLU A 65 3.85 22.13 3.23
N PHE A 66 3.98 20.79 3.30
CA PHE A 66 5.20 20.12 3.73
C PHE A 66 6.30 20.31 2.66
N GLY A 67 7.47 20.83 3.09
CA GLY A 67 8.62 21.09 2.20
C GLY A 67 8.60 22.45 1.51
N SER A 68 7.51 23.22 1.56
CA SER A 68 7.47 24.64 1.25
C SER A 68 7.65 25.47 2.53
N ASN A 69 7.94 26.76 2.40
CA ASN A 69 7.93 27.66 3.56
C ASN A 69 6.55 27.62 4.22
N MET A 70 6.43 26.92 5.35
CA MET A 70 5.19 26.89 6.12
C MET A 70 4.86 28.31 6.57
N SER A 71 3.81 28.89 6.01
CA SER A 71 3.32 30.23 6.33
C SER A 71 2.16 30.16 7.32
N GLY A 72 1.83 31.30 7.93
CA GLY A 72 0.73 31.44 8.88
C GLY A 72 1.05 30.91 10.30
N PRO A 73 0.07 30.94 11.22
CA PRO A 73 0.27 30.58 12.62
C PRO A 73 0.70 29.10 12.77
N PRO A 74 1.69 28.81 13.64
CA PRO A 74 2.03 27.43 13.98
C PRO A 74 0.91 26.73 14.74
N LEU A 75 0.78 25.40 14.57
CA LEU A 75 -0.27 24.60 15.23
C LEU A 75 -0.16 24.59 16.75
N ILE A 76 1.05 24.47 17.28
CA ILE A 76 1.26 24.34 18.74
C ILE A 76 0.76 25.54 19.51
N PRO A 77 1.17 26.79 19.19
CA PRO A 77 0.64 27.98 19.88
C PRO A 77 -0.87 28.13 19.71
N MET A 78 -1.43 27.83 18.53
CA MET A 78 -2.85 27.90 18.28
C MET A 78 -3.65 26.91 19.16
N ILE A 79 -3.20 25.65 19.27
CA ILE A 79 -3.84 24.64 20.13
C ILE A 79 -3.70 25.01 21.61
N HIS A 80 -2.54 25.54 22.01
CA HIS A 80 -2.33 26.00 23.37
C HIS A 80 -3.24 27.18 23.74
N ALA A 81 -3.45 28.13 22.84
CA ALA A 81 -4.38 29.25 23.06
C ALA A 81 -5.83 28.76 23.28
N ILE A 82 -6.26 27.73 22.51
CA ILE A 82 -7.57 27.11 22.69
C ILE A 82 -7.70 26.43 24.06
N GLU A 83 -6.68 25.64 24.46
CA GLU A 83 -6.67 24.93 25.74
C GLU A 83 -6.60 25.88 26.96
N SER A 84 -5.95 27.04 26.78
CA SER A 84 -5.81 28.07 27.82
C SER A 84 -6.99 29.03 27.87
N ALA A 85 -7.98 28.90 26.99
CA ALA A 85 -9.13 29.77 26.94
C ALA A 85 -9.89 29.79 28.27
N ASN A 86 -10.47 30.96 28.61
CA ASN A 86 -11.27 31.17 29.80
C ASN A 86 -12.78 30.85 29.62
N LYS A 87 -13.19 30.49 28.39
CA LYS A 87 -14.54 30.01 28.02
C LYS A 87 -14.43 28.57 27.54
N PRO A 88 -15.42 27.69 27.80
CA PRO A 88 -15.37 26.33 27.32
C PRO A 88 -15.39 26.29 25.80
N VAL A 89 -14.43 25.54 25.25
CA VAL A 89 -14.33 25.24 23.81
C VAL A 89 -14.68 23.77 23.61
N VAL A 90 -15.66 23.50 22.75
CA VAL A 90 -16.20 22.17 22.46
C VAL A 90 -15.93 21.82 21.01
N ALA A 91 -15.27 20.70 20.73
CA ALA A 91 -15.13 20.16 19.38
C ALA A 91 -16.38 19.35 19.00
N ALA A 92 -17.05 19.72 17.93
CA ALA A 92 -18.16 18.98 17.32
C ALA A 92 -17.63 18.13 16.16
N ILE A 93 -17.33 16.85 16.43
CA ILE A 93 -16.59 15.96 15.52
C ILE A 93 -17.57 15.17 14.65
N GLU A 94 -17.68 15.53 13.39
CA GLU A 94 -18.41 14.78 12.37
C GLU A 94 -17.41 14.21 11.35
N GLY A 95 -17.69 13.01 10.83
CA GLY A 95 -16.82 12.32 9.84
C GLY A 95 -15.45 11.99 10.40
N SER A 96 -14.42 12.76 10.04
CA SER A 96 -13.02 12.45 10.40
C SER A 96 -12.39 13.55 11.24
N ALA A 97 -11.70 13.15 12.33
CA ALA A 97 -10.75 13.96 13.09
C ALA A 97 -9.39 13.23 13.10
N LEU A 98 -8.49 13.61 12.20
CA LEU A 98 -7.24 12.86 11.97
C LEU A 98 -6.01 13.76 12.13
N GLY A 99 -4.93 13.21 12.68
CA GLY A 99 -3.67 13.93 12.82
C GLY A 99 -3.84 15.27 13.54
N GLY A 100 -3.31 16.34 12.97
CA GLY A 100 -3.48 17.69 13.50
C GLY A 100 -4.94 18.10 13.78
N GLY A 101 -5.92 17.46 13.10
CA GLY A 101 -7.34 17.65 13.40
C GLY A 101 -7.77 17.02 14.72
N LEU A 102 -7.23 15.84 15.05
CA LEU A 102 -7.43 15.27 16.38
C LEU A 102 -6.63 16.03 17.44
N GLU A 103 -5.42 16.51 17.11
CA GLU A 103 -4.64 17.35 18.02
C GLU A 103 -5.35 18.66 18.35
N LEU A 104 -6.00 19.29 17.35
CA LEU A 104 -6.89 20.45 17.58
C LEU A 104 -8.04 20.09 18.52
N ALA A 105 -8.70 18.96 18.31
CA ALA A 105 -9.79 18.49 19.16
C ALA A 105 -9.33 18.17 20.59
N LEU A 106 -8.11 17.62 20.76
CA LEU A 106 -7.50 17.39 22.07
C LEU A 106 -7.13 18.69 22.80
N GLY A 107 -6.91 19.78 22.10
CA GLY A 107 -6.77 21.12 22.66
C GLY A 107 -8.10 21.76 23.11
N CYS A 108 -9.24 21.27 22.63
CA CYS A 108 -10.54 21.70 23.13
C CYS A 108 -10.83 21.09 24.50
N HIS A 109 -11.60 21.80 25.35
CA HIS A 109 -11.97 21.31 26.67
C HIS A 109 -12.88 20.07 26.61
N TYR A 110 -13.78 20.03 25.63
CA TYR A 110 -14.75 18.92 25.45
C TYR A 110 -14.84 18.50 23.97
N ARG A 111 -15.25 17.26 23.73
CA ARG A 111 -15.35 16.63 22.41
C ARG A 111 -16.63 15.84 22.30
N ILE A 112 -17.52 16.25 21.38
CA ILE A 112 -18.76 15.55 21.05
C ILE A 112 -18.61 14.95 19.65
N ALA A 113 -18.81 13.66 19.49
CA ALA A 113 -18.60 12.96 18.21
C ALA A 113 -19.92 12.39 17.66
N HIS A 114 -20.08 12.43 16.34
CA HIS A 114 -21.11 11.66 15.66
C HIS A 114 -20.77 10.17 15.73
N SER A 115 -21.75 9.27 15.86
CA SER A 115 -21.55 7.82 15.97
C SER A 115 -20.75 7.20 14.81
N LYS A 116 -20.80 7.80 13.62
CA LYS A 116 -20.03 7.38 12.44
C LYS A 116 -18.63 8.01 12.35
N ALA A 117 -18.24 8.85 13.29
CA ALA A 117 -16.95 9.53 13.26
C ALA A 117 -15.77 8.55 13.37
N ARG A 118 -14.64 8.96 12.78
CA ARG A 118 -13.36 8.27 12.85
C ARG A 118 -12.30 9.22 13.38
N LEU A 119 -11.58 8.77 14.39
CA LEU A 119 -10.55 9.56 15.04
C LEU A 119 -9.22 8.81 14.99
N GLY A 120 -8.09 9.53 14.92
CA GLY A 120 -6.76 8.88 14.92
C GLY A 120 -5.60 9.84 14.70
N LEU A 121 -4.39 9.33 14.98
CA LEU A 121 -3.12 10.02 14.75
C LEU A 121 -2.28 9.20 13.75
N PRO A 122 -2.53 9.33 12.43
CA PRO A 122 -1.93 8.49 11.40
C PRO A 122 -0.56 8.99 10.90
N GLU A 123 0.09 9.93 11.54
CA GLU A 123 1.33 10.58 11.12
C GLU A 123 2.47 9.60 10.85
N VAL A 124 2.53 8.49 11.59
CA VAL A 124 3.49 7.41 11.39
C VAL A 124 3.45 6.83 9.98
N SER A 125 2.27 6.83 9.34
CA SER A 125 2.09 6.39 7.95
C SER A 125 2.69 7.35 6.92
N LEU A 126 3.03 8.58 7.34
CA LEU A 126 3.72 9.61 6.56
C LEU A 126 5.20 9.76 6.97
N GLY A 127 5.72 8.86 7.81
CA GLY A 127 7.09 8.92 8.31
C GLY A 127 7.32 9.99 9.39
N LEU A 128 6.25 10.43 10.03
CA LEU A 128 6.24 11.49 11.05
C LEU A 128 5.66 10.96 12.36
N LEU A 129 5.60 11.80 13.37
CA LEU A 129 4.89 11.56 14.63
C LEU A 129 3.85 12.68 14.86
N PRO A 130 2.84 12.49 15.71
CA PRO A 130 1.93 13.56 16.11
C PRO A 130 2.69 14.65 16.86
N ALA A 131 2.91 15.80 16.23
CA ALA A 131 3.87 16.83 16.70
C ALA A 131 3.24 18.17 17.04
N ALA A 132 1.91 18.22 17.21
CA ALA A 132 1.24 19.39 17.78
C ALA A 132 0.69 19.09 19.19
N GLY A 133 1.38 18.21 19.90
CA GLY A 133 1.06 17.77 21.26
C GLY A 133 0.23 16.50 21.31
N GLY A 134 -0.05 15.83 20.18
CA GLY A 134 -0.81 14.59 20.16
C GLY A 134 -0.10 13.46 20.88
N SER A 135 1.23 13.32 20.70
CA SER A 135 2.02 12.31 21.40
C SER A 135 2.18 12.62 22.91
N GLN A 136 1.85 13.84 23.34
CA GLN A 136 1.92 14.26 24.74
C GLN A 136 0.54 14.28 25.43
N ARG A 137 -0.51 14.73 24.74
CA ARG A 137 -1.87 14.79 25.31
C ARG A 137 -2.54 13.42 25.33
N LEU A 138 -2.42 12.63 24.25
CA LEU A 138 -3.14 11.37 24.18
C LEU A 138 -2.74 10.38 25.30
N PRO A 139 -1.45 10.15 25.64
CA PRO A 139 -1.07 9.27 26.74
C PRO A 139 -1.58 9.77 28.11
N ARG A 140 -1.66 11.09 28.31
CA ARG A 140 -2.18 11.69 29.53
C ARG A 140 -3.70 11.51 29.66
N LEU A 141 -4.38 11.39 28.53
CA LEU A 141 -5.85 11.24 28.51
C LEU A 141 -6.26 9.78 28.64
N ILE A 142 -5.64 8.86 27.87
CA ILE A 142 -6.10 7.46 27.75
C ILE A 142 -5.12 6.41 28.28
N GLY A 143 -3.99 6.85 28.85
CA GLY A 143 -2.94 5.96 29.33
C GLY A 143 -1.95 5.52 28.25
N VAL A 144 -0.77 5.10 28.70
CA VAL A 144 0.38 4.76 27.85
C VAL A 144 0.11 3.60 26.90
N PRO A 145 -0.46 2.44 27.33
CA PRO A 145 -0.64 1.29 26.45
C PRO A 145 -1.55 1.58 25.26
N ALA A 146 -2.67 2.24 25.51
CA ALA A 146 -3.63 2.60 24.46
C ALA A 146 -3.05 3.63 23.49
N ALA A 147 -2.36 4.64 24.01
CA ALA A 147 -1.69 5.66 23.19
C ALA A 147 -0.57 5.08 22.32
N LEU A 148 0.28 4.19 22.86
CA LEU A 148 1.31 3.47 22.10
C LEU A 148 0.68 2.71 20.92
N ASN A 149 -0.41 1.98 21.16
CA ASN A 149 -1.09 1.24 20.10
C ASN A 149 -1.59 2.17 18.99
N LEU A 150 -2.23 3.29 19.34
CA LEU A 150 -2.80 4.21 18.35
C LEU A 150 -1.71 4.97 17.57
N ILE A 151 -0.70 5.48 18.25
CA ILE A 151 0.33 6.35 17.66
C ILE A 151 1.33 5.55 16.82
N THR A 152 1.77 4.36 17.28
CA THR A 152 2.76 3.56 16.54
C THR A 152 2.19 2.84 15.34
N THR A 153 0.86 2.59 15.31
CA THR A 153 0.18 1.93 14.19
C THR A 153 -0.51 2.92 13.24
N GLY A 154 -0.83 4.13 13.72
CA GLY A 154 -1.62 5.12 12.99
C GLY A 154 -3.07 4.67 12.74
N ARG A 155 -3.58 3.67 13.46
CA ARG A 155 -4.94 3.16 13.27
C ARG A 155 -5.98 4.17 13.72
N HIS A 156 -7.13 4.13 13.07
CA HIS A 156 -8.27 4.93 13.47
C HIS A 156 -9.17 4.17 14.45
N VAL A 157 -9.82 4.90 15.37
CA VAL A 157 -10.85 4.41 16.26
C VAL A 157 -12.23 4.86 15.81
N THR A 158 -13.25 4.08 16.15
CA THR A 158 -14.66 4.49 16.00
C THR A 158 -15.04 5.46 17.10
N ALA A 159 -16.15 6.18 16.92
CA ALA A 159 -16.70 7.05 17.98
C ALA A 159 -17.01 6.26 19.27
N ALA A 160 -17.55 5.05 19.15
CA ALA A 160 -17.84 4.18 20.29
C ALA A 160 -16.55 3.78 21.04
N GLU A 161 -15.48 3.37 20.31
CA GLU A 161 -14.18 3.06 20.90
C GLU A 161 -13.56 4.33 21.53
N ALA A 162 -13.67 5.48 20.87
CA ALA A 162 -13.16 6.75 21.38
C ALA A 162 -13.86 7.17 22.69
N LEU A 163 -15.16 6.88 22.83
CA LEU A 163 -15.90 7.10 24.07
C LEU A 163 -15.41 6.16 25.19
N GLN A 164 -15.24 4.88 24.88
CA GLN A 164 -14.73 3.90 25.84
C GLN A 164 -13.32 4.23 26.34
N LEU A 165 -12.48 4.76 25.46
CA LEU A 165 -11.11 5.20 25.79
C LEU A 165 -11.07 6.57 26.48
N GLY A 166 -12.16 7.33 26.53
CA GLY A 166 -12.20 8.68 27.08
C GLY A 166 -11.65 9.76 26.15
N ILE A 167 -11.45 9.44 24.85
CA ILE A 167 -11.02 10.46 23.86
C ILE A 167 -12.13 11.47 23.61
N VAL A 168 -13.40 11.03 23.60
CA VAL A 168 -14.57 11.91 23.46
C VAL A 168 -15.46 11.81 24.69
N ASP A 169 -16.20 12.90 24.99
CA ASP A 169 -17.05 13.02 26.18
C ASP A 169 -18.47 12.49 25.91
N GLN A 170 -18.92 12.58 24.65
CA GLN A 170 -20.26 12.13 24.25
C GLN A 170 -20.29 11.69 22.79
N VAL A 171 -21.16 10.72 22.49
CA VAL A 171 -21.48 10.29 21.12
C VAL A 171 -22.95 10.56 20.84
N THR A 172 -23.27 11.01 19.63
CA THR A 172 -24.64 11.32 19.17
C THR A 172 -24.91 10.73 17.79
N ASP A 173 -26.14 10.32 17.54
CA ASP A 173 -26.66 9.95 16.22
C ASP A 173 -27.39 11.09 15.51
N HIS A 174 -27.57 12.22 16.20
CA HIS A 174 -28.24 13.42 15.72
C HIS A 174 -27.26 14.46 15.20
N ASN A 175 -27.73 15.65 14.87
CA ASN A 175 -26.89 16.77 14.47
C ASN A 175 -25.84 17.06 15.56
N THR A 176 -24.59 16.86 15.20
CA THR A 176 -23.43 16.93 16.11
C THR A 176 -23.21 18.38 16.59
N VAL A 177 -23.47 19.37 15.73
CA VAL A 177 -23.33 20.80 16.09
C VAL A 177 -24.38 21.20 17.11
N ASP A 178 -25.65 20.81 16.92
CA ASP A 178 -26.71 21.11 17.87
C ASP A 178 -26.46 20.45 19.24
N ALA A 179 -25.98 19.19 19.22
CA ALA A 179 -25.60 18.49 20.45
C ALA A 179 -24.41 19.19 21.15
N ALA A 180 -23.41 19.64 20.43
CA ALA A 180 -22.27 20.36 20.97
C ALA A 180 -22.65 21.75 21.50
N VAL A 181 -23.55 22.46 20.84
CA VAL A 181 -24.09 23.76 21.33
C VAL A 181 -24.85 23.57 22.64
N LYS A 182 -25.73 22.58 22.72
CA LYS A 182 -26.48 22.27 23.99
C LYS A 182 -25.48 21.89 25.09
N PHE A 183 -24.50 21.07 24.77
CA PHE A 183 -23.48 20.68 25.73
C PHE A 183 -22.63 21.88 26.19
N ALA A 184 -22.19 22.74 25.26
CA ALA A 184 -21.43 23.95 25.57
C ALA A 184 -22.15 24.86 26.54
N LEU A 185 -23.47 25.07 26.35
CA LEU A 185 -24.31 25.82 27.26
C LEU A 185 -24.40 25.19 28.66
N SER A 186 -24.45 23.86 28.74
CA SER A 186 -24.57 23.14 30.04
C SER A 186 -23.28 23.19 30.88
N VAL A 187 -22.13 23.51 30.24
CA VAL A 187 -20.84 23.60 30.91
C VAL A 187 -20.30 25.03 31.00
N ALA A 188 -21.05 26.01 30.48
CA ALA A 188 -20.69 27.41 30.61
C ALA A 188 -20.62 27.83 32.11
N GLY A 189 -19.58 28.57 32.47
CA GLY A 189 -19.31 28.98 33.82
C GLY A 189 -18.70 27.93 34.75
N ARG A 190 -18.48 26.70 34.29
CA ARG A 190 -17.74 25.69 35.07
C ARG A 190 -16.24 25.96 35.03
N SER A 191 -15.49 25.51 36.07
CA SER A 191 -14.02 25.53 36.06
C SER A 191 -13.51 24.67 34.89
N LEU A 192 -12.54 25.21 34.14
CA LEU A 192 -11.91 24.56 32.99
C LEU A 192 -10.57 23.90 33.34
N ASP A 193 -9.99 24.17 34.52
CA ASP A 193 -8.74 23.59 34.93
C ASP A 193 -8.70 22.05 34.88
N PRO A 194 -9.79 21.36 35.34
CA PRO A 194 -9.87 19.91 35.22
C PRO A 194 -10.05 19.40 33.78
N ARG A 195 -10.08 20.28 32.78
CA ARG A 195 -10.30 19.93 31.36
C ARG A 195 -9.10 20.23 30.46
N ARG A 196 -8.03 20.79 31.02
CA ARG A 196 -6.77 21.08 30.33
C ARG A 196 -5.87 19.83 30.35
N ILE A 197 -5.88 19.07 29.27
CA ILE A 197 -5.15 17.78 29.18
C ILE A 197 -3.65 17.96 29.41
N SER A 198 -3.07 19.09 29.01
CA SER A 198 -1.66 19.41 29.24
C SER A 198 -1.26 19.43 30.72
N THR A 199 -2.21 19.65 31.63
CA THR A 199 -1.97 19.66 33.08
C THR A 199 -2.17 18.29 33.74
N TYR A 200 -2.70 17.30 33.00
CA TYR A 200 -2.91 15.96 33.56
C TYR A 200 -1.58 15.27 33.84
N PRO A 201 -1.43 14.59 34.98
CA PRO A 201 -0.39 13.59 35.14
C PRO A 201 -0.69 12.43 34.17
N CYS A 202 0.37 11.83 33.61
CA CYS A 202 0.17 10.60 32.86
C CYS A 202 -0.31 9.50 33.81
N PRO A 203 -1.37 8.72 33.48
CA PRO A 203 -1.84 7.64 34.34
C PRO A 203 -0.71 6.68 34.69
N GLN A 204 -0.62 6.29 35.97
CA GLN A 204 0.40 5.35 36.41
C GLN A 204 0.23 4.00 35.71
N GLN A 205 1.35 3.45 35.25
CA GLN A 205 1.44 2.18 34.58
C GLN A 205 2.42 1.28 35.35
N PRO A 206 1.98 0.13 35.88
CA PRO A 206 2.89 -0.87 36.45
C PRO A 206 3.96 -1.27 35.41
N ASP A 207 5.17 -1.52 35.86
CA ASP A 207 6.28 -2.00 35.02
C ASP A 207 6.48 -1.20 33.70
N LEU A 208 6.45 0.13 33.83
CA LEU A 208 6.49 1.05 32.67
C LEU A 208 7.70 0.78 31.76
N ASP A 209 8.87 0.51 32.31
CA ASP A 209 10.08 0.23 31.54
C ASP A 209 9.97 -1.09 30.79
N ALA A 210 9.45 -2.14 31.40
CA ALA A 210 9.21 -3.44 30.75
C ALA A 210 8.22 -3.30 29.58
N LEU A 211 7.14 -2.52 29.74
CA LEU A 211 6.19 -2.22 28.67
C LEU A 211 6.88 -1.55 27.48
N PHE A 212 7.72 -0.52 27.73
CA PHE A 212 8.42 0.19 26.65
C PHE A 212 9.43 -0.72 25.94
N GLU A 213 10.15 -1.59 26.66
CA GLU A 213 11.07 -2.55 26.06
C GLU A 213 10.32 -3.57 25.17
N GLU A 214 9.21 -4.13 25.65
CA GLU A 214 8.38 -5.05 24.87
C GLU A 214 7.87 -4.39 23.58
N VAL A 215 7.27 -3.19 23.70
CA VAL A 215 6.73 -2.47 22.56
C VAL A 215 7.85 -2.07 21.60
N MET A 216 9.01 -1.63 22.10
CA MET A 216 10.16 -1.27 21.26
C MET A 216 10.68 -2.47 20.46
N GLN A 217 10.79 -3.65 21.08
CA GLN A 217 11.20 -4.88 20.37
C GLN A 217 10.18 -5.25 19.29
N LYS A 218 8.88 -5.20 19.60
CA LYS A 218 7.81 -5.45 18.65
C LYS A 218 7.84 -4.47 17.48
N VAL A 219 8.01 -3.18 17.78
CA VAL A 219 8.08 -2.11 16.78
C VAL A 219 9.32 -2.29 15.91
N ARG A 220 10.51 -2.53 16.45
CA ARG A 220 11.73 -2.77 15.66
C ARG A 220 11.56 -3.92 14.67
N ARG A 221 10.96 -5.04 15.10
CA ARG A 221 10.69 -6.19 14.22
C ARG A 221 9.71 -5.88 13.10
N SER A 222 8.66 -5.10 13.39
CA SER A 222 7.61 -4.78 12.41
C SER A 222 7.98 -3.60 11.50
N ALA A 223 8.79 -2.68 11.98
CA ALA A 223 9.18 -1.45 11.26
C ALA A 223 10.16 -1.70 10.11
N ARG A 224 10.94 -2.80 10.15
CA ARG A 224 11.88 -3.20 9.08
C ARG A 224 12.71 -2.04 8.54
N GLY A 225 13.33 -1.27 9.46
CA GLY A 225 14.13 -0.10 9.12
C GLY A 225 13.39 1.23 9.04
N ALA A 226 12.06 1.26 9.20
CA ALA A 226 11.32 2.52 9.34
C ALA A 226 11.60 3.17 10.69
N ILE A 227 11.95 4.48 10.70
CA ILE A 227 12.35 5.19 11.92
C ILE A 227 11.19 5.85 12.67
N ALA A 228 10.12 6.24 11.98
CA ALA A 228 8.99 6.94 12.59
C ALA A 228 8.28 6.14 13.70
N PRO A 229 8.01 4.83 13.57
CA PRO A 229 7.41 4.06 14.65
C PRO A 229 8.26 4.02 15.92
N ILE A 230 9.60 4.01 15.80
CA ILE A 230 10.55 4.06 16.92
C ILE A 230 10.47 5.43 17.61
N ALA A 231 10.49 6.50 16.84
CA ALA A 231 10.34 7.86 17.36
C ALA A 231 8.99 8.07 18.07
N CYS A 232 7.90 7.47 17.57
CA CYS A 232 6.60 7.47 18.24
C CYS A 232 6.66 6.85 19.64
N VAL A 233 7.35 5.71 19.80
CA VAL A 233 7.56 5.09 21.13
C VAL A 233 8.34 6.02 22.05
N GLN A 234 9.40 6.67 21.55
CA GLN A 234 10.22 7.61 22.32
C GLN A 234 9.42 8.86 22.75
N ALA A 235 8.56 9.40 21.87
CA ALA A 235 7.70 10.54 22.19
C ALA A 235 6.67 10.21 23.29
N VAL A 236 6.05 9.02 23.22
CA VAL A 236 5.11 8.56 24.25
C VAL A 236 5.85 8.28 25.57
N ARG A 237 7.08 7.76 25.52
CA ARG A 237 7.92 7.60 26.74
C ARG A 237 8.20 8.95 27.41
N ALA A 238 8.53 9.97 26.61
CA ALA A 238 8.69 11.32 27.12
C ALA A 238 7.42 11.86 27.82
N ALA A 239 6.23 11.58 27.25
CA ALA A 239 4.96 11.95 27.87
C ALA A 239 4.74 11.28 29.24
N ALA A 240 5.19 10.04 29.40
CA ALA A 240 5.03 9.26 30.61
C ALA A 240 6.04 9.63 31.72
N THR A 241 7.23 10.12 31.33
CA THR A 241 8.36 10.28 32.27
C THR A 241 8.79 11.73 32.51
N LEU A 242 8.32 12.66 31.68
CA LEU A 242 8.72 14.08 31.75
C LEU A 242 7.51 15.01 32.00
N PRO A 243 7.71 16.19 32.61
CA PRO A 243 6.72 17.24 32.59
C PRO A 243 6.28 17.59 31.17
N TYR A 244 5.04 18.05 31.01
CA TYR A 244 4.46 18.31 29.69
C TYR A 244 5.34 19.18 28.78
N THR A 245 5.88 20.27 29.29
CA THR A 245 6.76 21.21 28.54
C THR A 245 8.02 20.53 28.02
N GLN A 246 8.66 19.68 28.85
CA GLN A 246 9.85 18.92 28.46
C GLN A 246 9.49 17.80 27.47
N GLY A 247 8.36 17.14 27.67
CA GLY A 247 7.81 16.16 26.72
C GLY A 247 7.56 16.78 25.35
N MET A 248 6.96 17.99 25.29
CA MET A 248 6.78 18.77 24.06
C MET A 248 8.12 19.12 23.39
N ALA A 249 9.13 19.54 24.15
CA ALA A 249 10.46 19.80 23.59
C ALA A 249 11.04 18.53 22.94
N ARG A 250 10.93 17.37 23.61
CA ARG A 250 11.38 16.09 23.07
C ARG A 250 10.60 15.66 21.83
N GLU A 251 9.28 15.89 21.80
CA GLU A 251 8.43 15.66 20.62
C GLU A 251 8.95 16.45 19.42
N GLN A 252 9.29 17.73 19.60
CA GLN A 252 9.81 18.60 18.53
C GLN A 252 11.19 18.17 18.03
N GLU A 253 12.11 17.75 18.89
CA GLU A 253 13.41 17.21 18.49
C GLU A 253 13.27 15.96 17.60
N LEU A 254 12.41 15.02 18.02
CA LEU A 254 12.12 13.80 17.27
C LEU A 254 11.46 14.13 15.92
N MET A 255 10.50 15.07 15.92
CA MET A 255 9.85 15.52 14.69
C MET A 255 10.82 16.15 13.71
N ALA A 256 11.74 17.02 14.17
CA ALA A 256 12.74 17.65 13.32
C ALA A 256 13.61 16.60 12.61
N THR A 257 14.03 15.56 13.34
CA THR A 257 14.79 14.43 12.79
C THR A 257 13.99 13.66 11.71
N LEU A 258 12.72 13.38 11.99
CA LEU A 258 11.85 12.67 11.03
C LEU A 258 11.58 13.52 9.79
N PHE A 259 11.24 14.78 9.96
CA PHE A 259 10.82 15.69 8.89
C PHE A 259 11.89 15.87 7.81
N THR A 260 13.17 15.91 8.21
CA THR A 260 14.31 16.01 7.28
C THR A 260 14.73 14.68 6.68
N SER A 261 14.17 13.56 7.14
CA SER A 261 14.56 12.24 6.69
C SER A 261 14.11 11.92 5.26
N GLY A 262 14.90 11.13 4.53
CA GLY A 262 14.50 10.58 3.25
C GLY A 262 13.25 9.68 3.35
N GLN A 263 13.02 9.05 4.52
CA GLN A 263 11.88 8.18 4.75
C GLN A 263 10.56 8.94 4.83
N ALA A 264 10.53 10.12 5.43
CA ALA A 264 9.33 10.96 5.44
C ALA A 264 8.97 11.38 4.02
N ARG A 265 9.95 11.83 3.22
CA ARG A 265 9.73 12.15 1.79
C ARG A 265 9.19 10.96 0.99
N ALA A 266 9.75 9.77 1.23
CA ALA A 266 9.32 8.53 0.58
C ALA A 266 7.87 8.16 0.92
N LEU A 267 7.48 8.23 2.20
CA LEU A 267 6.14 7.90 2.65
C LEU A 267 5.08 8.93 2.21
N GLN A 268 5.44 10.21 2.20
CA GLN A 268 4.61 11.28 1.63
C GLN A 268 4.43 11.09 0.12
N TYR A 269 5.49 10.76 -0.60
CA TYR A 269 5.41 10.40 -2.02
C TYR A 269 4.46 9.23 -2.24
N CYS A 270 4.59 8.13 -1.49
CA CYS A 270 3.68 6.98 -1.57
C CYS A 270 2.22 7.37 -1.34
N PHE A 271 1.98 8.30 -0.39
CA PHE A 271 0.63 8.79 -0.12
C PHE A 271 0.01 9.52 -1.31
N PHE A 272 0.79 10.35 -2.00
CA PHE A 272 0.33 11.05 -3.21
C PHE A 272 0.25 10.11 -4.42
N ALA A 273 1.22 9.23 -4.61
CA ALA A 273 1.25 8.25 -5.69
C ALA A 273 0.01 7.35 -5.66
N GLN A 274 -0.39 6.82 -4.49
CA GLN A 274 -1.60 6.02 -4.34
C GLN A 274 -2.89 6.76 -4.75
N ARG A 275 -2.90 8.09 -4.69
CA ARG A 275 -4.02 8.91 -5.17
C ARG A 275 -3.89 9.22 -6.66
N ALA A 276 -2.67 9.35 -7.15
CA ALA A 276 -2.38 9.66 -8.55
C ALA A 276 -2.77 8.52 -9.48
N VAL A 277 -2.49 7.25 -9.13
CA VAL A 277 -2.81 6.08 -9.98
C VAL A 277 -4.31 5.91 -10.26
N GLY A 278 -5.18 6.44 -9.38
CA GLY A 278 -6.61 6.51 -9.66
C GLY A 278 -7.00 7.49 -10.78
N ARG A 279 -6.07 8.34 -11.22
CA ARG A 279 -6.23 9.32 -12.30
C ARG A 279 -5.59 8.82 -13.59
N TRP A 280 -5.86 7.58 -13.93
CA TRP A 280 -5.30 6.88 -15.08
C TRP A 280 -5.57 7.59 -16.42
N ARG A 281 -4.70 7.30 -17.39
CA ARG A 281 -4.81 7.74 -18.79
C ARG A 281 -4.43 6.58 -19.70
N MET A 282 -5.06 6.54 -20.87
CA MET A 282 -4.71 5.60 -21.95
C MET A 282 -3.96 6.33 -23.05
N PRO A 283 -3.16 5.64 -23.86
CA PRO A 283 -2.49 6.23 -25.04
C PRO A 283 -3.47 6.86 -26.04
N SER A 284 -4.70 6.36 -26.10
CA SER A 284 -5.79 6.96 -26.90
C SER A 284 -6.23 8.35 -26.45
N GLY A 285 -5.70 8.87 -25.35
CA GLY A 285 -6.11 10.14 -24.75
C GLY A 285 -7.28 10.02 -23.76
N ALA A 286 -7.92 8.86 -23.65
CA ALA A 286 -8.98 8.64 -22.69
C ALA A 286 -8.49 8.71 -21.24
N ARG A 287 -9.32 9.24 -20.34
CA ARG A 287 -8.95 9.53 -18.96
C ARG A 287 -10.06 9.15 -17.98
N TRP A 288 -9.66 8.99 -16.71
CA TRP A 288 -10.52 8.63 -15.58
C TRP A 288 -11.71 9.59 -15.38
N ASP A 289 -11.56 10.88 -15.68
CA ASP A 289 -12.58 11.91 -15.47
C ASP A 289 -13.54 12.06 -16.66
N THR A 290 -13.17 11.56 -17.83
CA THR A 290 -14.00 11.56 -19.05
C THR A 290 -14.64 10.22 -19.36
N SER A 291 -14.17 9.14 -18.70
CA SER A 291 -14.67 7.77 -18.92
C SER A 291 -15.63 7.37 -17.81
N LYS A 292 -16.85 6.97 -18.20
CA LYS A 292 -17.90 6.58 -17.25
C LYS A 292 -17.86 5.06 -17.04
N PRO A 293 -17.70 4.57 -15.79
CA PRO A 293 -17.79 3.15 -15.52
C PRO A 293 -19.23 2.65 -15.64
N ARG A 294 -19.40 1.40 -16.07
CA ARG A 294 -20.70 0.71 -16.05
C ARG A 294 -21.06 0.29 -14.63
N PRO A 295 -22.34 0.30 -14.26
CA PRO A 295 -22.79 -0.30 -13.02
C PRO A 295 -22.56 -1.83 -13.07
N VAL A 296 -22.00 -2.39 -12.00
CA VAL A 296 -21.85 -3.83 -11.80
C VAL A 296 -22.67 -4.21 -10.56
N HIS A 297 -23.65 -5.06 -10.74
CA HIS A 297 -24.52 -5.60 -9.68
C HIS A 297 -24.28 -7.09 -9.49
N LYS A 298 -23.99 -7.81 -10.58
CA LYS A 298 -23.80 -9.24 -10.61
C LYS A 298 -22.52 -9.60 -11.35
N ALA A 299 -21.62 -10.31 -10.68
CA ALA A 299 -20.35 -10.73 -11.23
C ALA A 299 -20.21 -12.26 -11.23
N ALA A 300 -19.37 -12.80 -12.11
CA ALA A 300 -19.01 -14.21 -12.08
C ALA A 300 -17.52 -14.43 -11.96
N VAL A 301 -17.12 -15.56 -11.38
CA VAL A 301 -15.75 -16.06 -11.33
C VAL A 301 -15.73 -17.46 -11.95
N ILE A 302 -14.88 -17.67 -12.97
CA ILE A 302 -14.72 -18.94 -13.66
C ILE A 302 -13.40 -19.58 -13.24
N GLY A 303 -13.47 -20.79 -12.68
CA GLY A 303 -12.33 -21.49 -12.08
C GLY A 303 -12.13 -21.12 -10.61
N LEU A 304 -12.29 -22.11 -9.72
CA LEU A 304 -12.23 -21.93 -8.28
C LEU A 304 -10.97 -22.54 -7.65
N GLY A 305 -9.84 -22.40 -8.35
CA GLY A 305 -8.51 -22.62 -7.80
C GLY A 305 -8.14 -21.59 -6.72
N THR A 306 -6.89 -21.54 -6.35
CA THR A 306 -6.38 -20.61 -5.30
C THR A 306 -6.78 -19.15 -5.55
N MET A 307 -6.64 -18.68 -6.80
CA MET A 307 -6.98 -17.30 -7.16
C MET A 307 -8.49 -17.08 -7.21
N GLY A 308 -9.23 -17.95 -7.88
CA GLY A 308 -10.69 -17.79 -8.03
C GLY A 308 -11.43 -17.78 -6.69
N ARG A 309 -11.04 -18.62 -5.74
CA ARG A 309 -11.57 -18.61 -4.35
C ARG A 309 -11.37 -17.24 -3.70
N GLY A 310 -10.16 -16.69 -3.78
CA GLY A 310 -9.83 -15.38 -3.22
C GLY A 310 -10.55 -14.22 -3.91
N ILE A 311 -10.71 -14.27 -5.24
CA ILE A 311 -11.45 -13.27 -6.04
C ILE A 311 -12.93 -13.30 -5.67
N THR A 312 -13.53 -14.49 -5.55
CA THR A 312 -14.92 -14.68 -5.11
C THR A 312 -15.17 -14.02 -3.74
N VAL A 313 -14.28 -14.24 -2.78
CA VAL A 313 -14.34 -13.58 -1.45
C VAL A 313 -14.26 -12.05 -1.59
N ALA A 314 -13.33 -11.54 -2.39
CA ALA A 314 -13.14 -10.11 -2.56
C ALA A 314 -14.37 -9.44 -3.18
N LEU A 315 -14.99 -10.06 -4.18
CA LEU A 315 -16.23 -9.58 -4.82
C LEU A 315 -17.42 -9.62 -3.85
N ALA A 316 -17.66 -10.74 -3.17
CA ALA A 316 -18.80 -10.89 -2.24
C ALA A 316 -18.75 -9.84 -1.12
N GLN A 317 -17.55 -9.48 -0.64
CA GLN A 317 -17.36 -8.45 0.39
C GLN A 317 -17.72 -7.02 -0.07
N THR A 318 -17.86 -6.78 -1.37
CA THR A 318 -18.32 -5.49 -1.91
C THR A 318 -19.85 -5.33 -1.90
N GLY A 319 -20.57 -6.40 -1.57
CA GLY A 319 -22.04 -6.43 -1.63
C GLY A 319 -22.61 -6.90 -2.97
N LEU A 320 -21.77 -7.29 -3.92
CA LEU A 320 -22.22 -7.85 -5.20
C LEU A 320 -22.79 -9.27 -5.06
N SER A 321 -23.73 -9.62 -5.93
CA SER A 321 -24.10 -11.02 -6.18
C SER A 321 -23.01 -11.67 -7.02
N VAL A 322 -22.51 -12.84 -6.61
CA VAL A 322 -21.40 -13.52 -7.26
C VAL A 322 -21.79 -14.93 -7.67
N ILE A 323 -21.60 -15.25 -8.94
CA ILE A 323 -21.73 -16.63 -9.45
C ILE A 323 -20.32 -17.22 -9.54
N ALA A 324 -20.06 -18.28 -8.78
CA ALA A 324 -18.78 -18.98 -8.73
C ALA A 324 -18.89 -20.31 -9.48
N VAL A 325 -18.17 -20.44 -10.59
CA VAL A 325 -18.27 -21.58 -11.51
C VAL A 325 -17.01 -22.43 -11.46
N GLU A 326 -17.19 -23.74 -11.20
CA GLU A 326 -16.15 -24.76 -11.25
C GLU A 326 -16.73 -26.05 -11.82
N THR A 327 -16.15 -26.56 -12.89
CA THR A 327 -16.69 -27.71 -13.61
C THR A 327 -16.51 -29.05 -12.87
N GLN A 328 -15.48 -29.13 -12.03
CA GLN A 328 -15.16 -30.33 -11.25
C GLN A 328 -15.92 -30.30 -9.92
N GLU A 329 -16.86 -31.21 -9.70
CA GLU A 329 -17.70 -31.25 -8.49
C GLU A 329 -16.87 -31.27 -7.20
N LYS A 330 -15.86 -32.11 -7.12
CA LYS A 330 -14.96 -32.19 -5.96
C LYS A 330 -14.30 -30.83 -5.66
N GLN A 331 -13.75 -30.17 -6.69
CA GLN A 331 -13.12 -28.87 -6.54
C GLN A 331 -14.12 -27.77 -6.17
N LEU A 332 -15.36 -27.85 -6.69
CA LEU A 332 -16.46 -26.96 -6.32
C LEU A 332 -16.80 -27.05 -4.83
N MET A 333 -16.92 -28.27 -4.30
CA MET A 333 -17.22 -28.49 -2.88
C MET A 333 -16.08 -28.00 -1.97
N GLU A 334 -14.84 -28.31 -2.33
CA GLU A 334 -13.66 -27.79 -1.62
C GLU A 334 -13.59 -26.26 -1.64
N ALA A 335 -13.90 -25.66 -2.80
CA ALA A 335 -13.92 -24.21 -2.95
C ALA A 335 -15.01 -23.57 -2.10
N LYS A 336 -16.22 -24.12 -2.08
CA LYS A 336 -17.32 -23.65 -1.24
C LYS A 336 -16.93 -23.62 0.25
N GLN A 337 -16.33 -24.71 0.75
CA GLN A 337 -15.86 -24.79 2.13
C GLN A 337 -14.77 -23.75 2.43
N ALA A 338 -13.79 -23.64 1.53
CA ALA A 338 -12.67 -22.71 1.71
C ALA A 338 -13.13 -21.24 1.69
N VAL A 339 -14.01 -20.87 0.76
CA VAL A 339 -14.58 -19.51 0.63
C VAL A 339 -15.41 -19.17 1.86
N SER A 340 -16.27 -20.07 2.33
CA SER A 340 -17.06 -19.87 3.56
C SER A 340 -16.15 -19.58 4.76
N GLY A 341 -15.13 -20.44 4.98
CA GLY A 341 -14.18 -20.23 6.07
C GLY A 341 -13.38 -18.93 5.97
N MET A 342 -13.05 -18.46 4.76
CA MET A 342 -12.41 -17.14 4.55
C MET A 342 -13.34 -15.99 4.91
N LEU A 343 -14.60 -16.04 4.48
CA LEU A 343 -15.61 -15.02 4.76
C LEU A 343 -15.92 -14.94 6.25
N GLU A 344 -16.11 -16.05 6.93
CA GLU A 344 -16.38 -16.13 8.37
C GLU A 344 -15.22 -15.53 9.20
N ARG A 345 -13.98 -15.92 8.90
CA ARG A 345 -12.79 -15.33 9.57
C ARG A 345 -12.67 -13.83 9.33
N GLY A 346 -12.94 -13.38 8.11
CA GLY A 346 -12.93 -11.96 7.75
C GLY A 346 -14.04 -11.18 8.45
N ALA A 347 -15.23 -11.74 8.53
CA ALA A 347 -16.39 -11.17 9.20
C ALA A 347 -16.17 -11.04 10.72
N LYS A 348 -15.65 -12.09 11.37
CA LYS A 348 -15.30 -12.09 12.80
C LYS A 348 -14.31 -10.98 13.15
N ARG A 349 -13.28 -10.77 12.31
CA ARG A 349 -12.29 -9.70 12.53
C ARG A 349 -12.86 -8.30 12.41
N ARG A 350 -13.92 -8.11 11.63
CA ARG A 350 -14.56 -6.79 11.37
C ARG A 350 -15.81 -6.56 12.20
N GLY A 351 -16.28 -7.57 12.95
CA GLY A 351 -17.54 -7.47 13.72
C GLY A 351 -18.79 -7.33 12.85
N VAL A 352 -18.83 -7.98 11.68
CA VAL A 352 -19.94 -7.94 10.73
C VAL A 352 -20.42 -9.35 10.37
N ALA A 353 -21.62 -9.47 9.77
CA ALA A 353 -22.11 -10.74 9.26
C ALA A 353 -21.28 -11.19 8.02
N PRO A 354 -21.01 -12.50 7.83
CA PRO A 354 -20.36 -13.01 6.63
C PRO A 354 -21.30 -12.95 5.42
N ALA A 355 -20.78 -12.55 4.26
CA ALA A 355 -21.56 -12.39 3.01
C ALA A 355 -21.73 -13.73 2.25
N LEU A 356 -22.18 -14.78 2.94
CA LEU A 356 -22.36 -16.12 2.37
C LEU A 356 -23.54 -16.21 1.39
N ASP A 357 -24.59 -15.50 1.68
CA ASP A 357 -25.85 -15.41 0.90
C ASP A 357 -25.67 -14.76 -0.48
N ARG A 358 -24.54 -14.11 -0.71
CA ARG A 358 -24.25 -13.43 -1.96
C ARG A 358 -23.60 -14.31 -3.02
N ILE A 359 -23.29 -15.57 -2.72
CA ILE A 359 -22.53 -16.45 -3.62
C ILE A 359 -23.41 -17.62 -4.05
N ILE A 360 -23.56 -17.76 -5.37
CA ILE A 360 -24.20 -18.91 -6.02
C ILE A 360 -23.10 -19.76 -6.64
N TYR A 361 -23.06 -21.04 -6.30
CA TYR A 361 -22.08 -21.99 -6.85
C TYR A 361 -22.73 -22.80 -7.98
N SER A 362 -22.00 -23.02 -9.07
CA SER A 362 -22.50 -23.77 -10.24
C SER A 362 -21.39 -24.57 -10.91
N GLN A 363 -21.73 -25.73 -11.47
CA GLN A 363 -20.86 -26.46 -12.38
C GLN A 363 -21.08 -26.04 -13.86
N ASN A 364 -22.18 -25.35 -14.12
CA ASN A 364 -22.60 -25.00 -15.47
C ASN A 364 -22.29 -23.54 -15.79
N ILE A 365 -21.55 -23.32 -16.90
CA ILE A 365 -21.20 -21.99 -17.38
C ILE A 365 -22.44 -21.18 -17.81
N GLN A 366 -23.56 -21.85 -18.14
CA GLN A 366 -24.85 -21.17 -18.49
C GLN A 366 -25.38 -20.31 -17.32
N ALA A 367 -24.98 -20.60 -16.10
CA ALA A 367 -25.38 -19.81 -14.95
C ALA A 367 -24.94 -18.34 -15.03
N VAL A 368 -23.94 -18.01 -15.87
CA VAL A 368 -23.39 -16.63 -15.99
C VAL A 368 -24.07 -15.81 -17.10
N ALA A 369 -25.14 -16.30 -17.70
CA ALA A 369 -25.80 -15.64 -18.83
C ALA A 369 -26.23 -14.18 -18.56
N ASP A 370 -26.63 -13.86 -17.33
CA ASP A 370 -27.16 -12.55 -16.92
C ASP A 370 -26.20 -11.76 -16.01
N VAL A 371 -24.90 -11.94 -16.10
CA VAL A 371 -23.94 -11.16 -15.30
C VAL A 371 -23.47 -9.89 -16.03
N ASP A 372 -23.01 -8.92 -15.27
CA ASP A 372 -22.47 -7.66 -15.81
C ASP A 372 -20.97 -7.78 -16.10
N LEU A 373 -20.28 -8.66 -15.36
CA LEU A 373 -18.84 -8.85 -15.43
C LEU A 373 -18.46 -10.29 -15.10
N VAL A 374 -17.51 -10.85 -15.85
CA VAL A 374 -16.89 -12.15 -15.58
C VAL A 374 -15.39 -11.97 -15.30
N ILE A 375 -14.85 -12.65 -14.27
CA ILE A 375 -13.40 -12.78 -14.05
C ILE A 375 -13.03 -14.24 -14.26
N GLU A 376 -12.28 -14.51 -15.32
CA GLU A 376 -11.73 -15.82 -15.63
C GLU A 376 -10.45 -16.04 -14.79
N ALA A 377 -10.37 -17.14 -14.04
CA ALA A 377 -9.29 -17.57 -13.20
C ALA A 377 -8.98 -19.08 -13.32
N VAL A 378 -9.15 -19.64 -14.52
CA VAL A 378 -8.80 -21.02 -14.82
C VAL A 378 -7.28 -21.19 -14.93
N PHE A 379 -6.81 -22.40 -15.18
CA PHE A 379 -5.40 -22.69 -15.32
C PHE A 379 -4.73 -21.84 -16.41
N GLU A 380 -3.43 -21.48 -16.20
CA GLU A 380 -2.67 -20.58 -17.09
C GLU A 380 -2.22 -21.31 -18.35
N ASP A 381 -3.18 -21.49 -19.28
CA ASP A 381 -2.99 -22.14 -20.58
C ASP A 381 -3.79 -21.37 -21.64
N VAL A 382 -3.12 -20.98 -22.74
CA VAL A 382 -3.70 -20.14 -23.79
C VAL A 382 -4.90 -20.83 -24.44
N ALA A 383 -4.79 -22.12 -24.77
CA ALA A 383 -5.84 -22.85 -25.48
C ALA A 383 -7.11 -23.00 -24.60
N LEU A 384 -6.88 -23.28 -23.29
CA LEU A 384 -7.98 -23.37 -22.33
C LEU A 384 -8.68 -22.02 -22.16
N LYS A 385 -7.92 -20.94 -21.96
CA LYS A 385 -8.49 -19.59 -21.79
C LYS A 385 -9.22 -19.13 -23.04
N THR A 386 -8.67 -19.34 -24.23
CA THR A 386 -9.34 -19.07 -25.51
C THR A 386 -10.68 -19.82 -25.60
N LYS A 387 -10.71 -21.11 -25.26
CA LYS A 387 -11.96 -21.90 -25.24
C LYS A 387 -12.98 -21.31 -24.27
N VAL A 388 -12.54 -20.93 -23.06
CA VAL A 388 -13.43 -20.32 -22.05
C VAL A 388 -13.96 -18.97 -22.54
N PHE A 389 -13.15 -18.12 -23.14
CA PHE A 389 -13.58 -16.82 -23.66
C PHE A 389 -14.61 -16.97 -24.79
N LYS A 390 -14.43 -17.93 -25.72
CA LYS A 390 -15.43 -18.26 -26.76
C LYS A 390 -16.75 -18.72 -26.15
N GLN A 391 -16.69 -19.57 -25.12
CA GLN A 391 -17.90 -20.03 -24.43
C GLN A 391 -18.62 -18.88 -23.71
N LEU A 392 -17.88 -18.03 -23.00
CA LEU A 392 -18.44 -16.87 -22.31
C LEU A 392 -19.08 -15.88 -23.27
N SER A 393 -18.46 -15.63 -24.42
CA SER A 393 -19.01 -14.75 -25.47
C SER A 393 -20.33 -15.27 -26.05
N ALA A 394 -20.51 -16.59 -26.08
CA ALA A 394 -21.76 -17.21 -26.56
C ALA A 394 -22.88 -17.25 -25.51
N VAL A 395 -22.51 -17.24 -24.21
CA VAL A 395 -23.44 -17.43 -23.09
C VAL A 395 -23.87 -16.11 -22.48
N CYS A 396 -22.93 -15.17 -22.29
CA CYS A 396 -23.19 -13.92 -21.56
C CYS A 396 -24.08 -12.97 -22.40
N LYS A 397 -24.89 -12.17 -21.70
CA LYS A 397 -25.66 -11.10 -22.34
C LYS A 397 -24.76 -10.10 -23.05
N PRO A 398 -25.25 -9.41 -24.12
CA PRO A 398 -24.50 -8.35 -24.78
C PRO A 398 -24.04 -7.29 -23.79
N GLY A 399 -22.79 -6.86 -23.93
CA GLY A 399 -22.22 -5.82 -23.07
C GLY A 399 -21.58 -6.31 -21.76
N THR A 400 -21.59 -7.62 -21.47
CA THR A 400 -20.86 -8.19 -20.35
C THR A 400 -19.36 -7.92 -20.49
N LEU A 401 -18.71 -7.40 -19.43
CA LEU A 401 -17.26 -7.19 -19.38
C LEU A 401 -16.56 -8.52 -19.09
N LEU A 402 -15.67 -8.95 -19.95
CA LEU A 402 -14.87 -10.17 -19.79
C LEU A 402 -13.47 -9.82 -19.30
N CYS A 403 -13.12 -10.30 -18.12
CA CYS A 403 -11.81 -10.06 -17.50
C CYS A 403 -11.04 -11.37 -17.38
N THR A 404 -9.73 -11.32 -17.59
CA THR A 404 -8.83 -12.45 -17.32
C THR A 404 -7.90 -12.12 -16.13
N ASN A 405 -7.70 -13.11 -15.24
CA ASN A 405 -6.71 -13.03 -14.17
C ASN A 405 -5.34 -13.63 -14.60
N THR A 406 -5.04 -13.69 -15.88
CA THR A 406 -3.73 -14.12 -16.33
C THR A 406 -2.62 -13.29 -15.70
N SER A 407 -1.46 -13.90 -15.49
CA SER A 407 -0.26 -13.24 -14.96
C SER A 407 0.78 -12.87 -16.01
N ALA A 408 0.65 -13.43 -17.23
CA ALA A 408 1.68 -13.29 -18.26
C ALA A 408 1.19 -13.43 -19.71
N LEU A 409 -0.02 -13.97 -19.93
CA LEU A 409 -0.53 -14.19 -21.27
C LEU A 409 -0.99 -12.88 -21.90
N ASP A 410 -0.94 -12.83 -23.21
CA ASP A 410 -1.36 -11.68 -24.01
C ASP A 410 -2.88 -11.49 -23.93
N VAL A 411 -3.31 -10.41 -23.31
CA VAL A 411 -4.72 -10.03 -23.15
C VAL A 411 -5.35 -9.73 -24.52
N ASP A 412 -4.61 -9.15 -25.46
CA ASP A 412 -5.11 -8.83 -26.80
C ASP A 412 -5.35 -10.10 -27.64
N GLN A 413 -4.54 -11.14 -27.45
CA GLN A 413 -4.78 -12.43 -28.06
C GLN A 413 -6.11 -13.02 -27.59
N LEU A 414 -6.38 -13.00 -26.29
CA LEU A 414 -7.66 -13.46 -25.75
C LEU A 414 -8.84 -12.60 -26.21
N ALA A 415 -8.66 -11.30 -26.28
CA ALA A 415 -9.67 -10.36 -26.78
C ALA A 415 -10.02 -10.61 -28.23
N SER A 416 -9.05 -10.98 -29.09
CA SER A 416 -9.28 -11.27 -30.51
C SER A 416 -10.20 -12.47 -30.78
N GLU A 417 -10.35 -13.33 -29.79
CA GLU A 417 -11.20 -14.52 -29.85
C GLU A 417 -12.65 -14.24 -29.43
N THR A 418 -12.98 -12.97 -29.12
CA THR A 418 -14.32 -12.52 -28.72
C THR A 418 -14.95 -11.60 -29.76
N PRO A 419 -16.29 -11.56 -29.90
CA PRO A 419 -16.97 -10.63 -30.81
C PRO A 419 -16.80 -9.16 -30.42
N ASN A 420 -16.56 -8.87 -29.12
CA ASN A 420 -16.45 -7.52 -28.56
C ASN A 420 -15.11 -7.35 -27.84
N PRO A 421 -13.98 -7.31 -28.56
CA PRO A 421 -12.65 -7.22 -27.95
C PRO A 421 -12.45 -5.94 -27.10
N GLU A 422 -13.26 -4.91 -27.35
CA GLU A 422 -13.25 -3.67 -26.57
C GLU A 422 -13.80 -3.85 -25.13
N LEU A 423 -14.49 -4.95 -24.87
CA LEU A 423 -15.00 -5.33 -23.54
C LEU A 423 -14.10 -6.35 -22.83
N VAL A 424 -12.88 -6.52 -23.29
CA VAL A 424 -11.90 -7.42 -22.66
C VAL A 424 -10.78 -6.62 -22.00
N VAL A 425 -10.51 -6.93 -20.73
CA VAL A 425 -9.38 -6.35 -19.94
C VAL A 425 -8.75 -7.42 -19.06
N GLY A 426 -7.50 -7.23 -18.71
CA GLY A 426 -6.88 -8.00 -17.64
C GLY A 426 -7.27 -7.44 -16.26
N MET A 427 -7.57 -8.31 -15.31
CA MET A 427 -7.67 -7.99 -13.89
C MET A 427 -6.73 -8.92 -13.13
N HIS A 428 -5.46 -8.55 -13.08
CA HIS A 428 -4.40 -9.36 -12.49
C HIS A 428 -4.35 -9.15 -10.97
N PHE A 429 -4.85 -10.14 -10.23
CA PHE A 429 -4.83 -10.19 -8.76
C PHE A 429 -3.57 -10.91 -8.27
N PHE A 430 -3.21 -10.64 -7.02
CA PHE A 430 -2.06 -11.23 -6.34
C PHE A 430 -2.49 -12.15 -5.20
N ALA A 431 -1.79 -13.26 -5.04
CA ALA A 431 -2.11 -14.26 -4.01
C ALA A 431 -1.69 -13.83 -2.60
N PRO A 432 -2.59 -13.94 -1.60
CA PRO A 432 -4.00 -14.33 -1.65
C PRO A 432 -4.90 -13.17 -2.11
N ALA A 433 -5.74 -13.38 -3.13
CA ALA A 433 -6.46 -12.29 -3.81
C ALA A 433 -7.38 -11.44 -2.91
N HIS A 434 -7.95 -12.00 -1.85
CA HIS A 434 -8.78 -11.27 -0.88
C HIS A 434 -7.98 -10.45 0.14
N VAL A 435 -6.65 -10.63 0.22
CA VAL A 435 -5.75 -9.97 1.18
C VAL A 435 -4.85 -8.94 0.49
N MET A 436 -4.20 -9.35 -0.60
CA MET A 436 -3.23 -8.51 -1.31
C MET A 436 -3.90 -7.26 -1.86
N LYS A 437 -3.22 -6.13 -1.71
CA LYS A 437 -3.78 -4.81 -2.04
C LYS A 437 -3.71 -4.48 -3.53
N LEU A 438 -2.74 -5.01 -4.25
CA LEU A 438 -2.53 -4.68 -5.67
C LEU A 438 -3.59 -5.33 -6.57
N LEU A 439 -4.01 -4.57 -7.59
CA LEU A 439 -4.71 -5.02 -8.76
C LEU A 439 -4.15 -4.28 -9.99
N GLU A 440 -3.49 -5.00 -10.91
CA GLU A 440 -3.15 -4.44 -12.22
C GLU A 440 -4.37 -4.59 -13.15
N VAL A 441 -4.87 -3.47 -13.68
CA VAL A 441 -5.92 -3.43 -14.70
C VAL A 441 -5.23 -3.27 -16.04
N VAL A 442 -5.16 -4.35 -16.80
CA VAL A 442 -4.38 -4.43 -18.04
C VAL A 442 -5.28 -4.13 -19.23
N TYR A 443 -4.90 -3.13 -20.01
CA TYR A 443 -5.62 -2.76 -21.24
C TYR A 443 -4.74 -2.95 -22.47
N GLY A 444 -5.38 -3.37 -23.56
CA GLY A 444 -4.78 -3.41 -24.88
C GLY A 444 -5.24 -2.24 -25.76
N PRO A 445 -4.74 -2.16 -27.01
CA PRO A 445 -5.10 -1.11 -27.96
C PRO A 445 -6.61 -1.05 -28.27
N ARG A 446 -7.31 -2.17 -28.15
CA ARG A 446 -8.75 -2.27 -28.43
C ARG A 446 -9.64 -2.09 -27.20
N SER A 447 -9.09 -2.17 -25.99
CA SER A 447 -9.87 -2.03 -24.75
C SER A 447 -10.56 -0.67 -24.67
N SER A 448 -11.87 -0.66 -24.42
CA SER A 448 -12.63 0.58 -24.31
C SER A 448 -12.29 1.31 -22.98
N PRO A 449 -12.31 2.65 -23.00
CA PRO A 449 -12.13 3.43 -21.77
C PRO A 449 -13.16 3.10 -20.68
N GLU A 450 -14.36 2.74 -21.09
CA GLU A 450 -15.46 2.34 -20.20
C GLU A 450 -15.16 1.01 -19.51
N ALA A 451 -14.57 0.03 -20.22
CA ALA A 451 -14.15 -1.24 -19.64
C ALA A 451 -13.05 -1.04 -18.59
N VAL A 452 -12.04 -0.22 -18.89
CA VAL A 452 -10.98 0.14 -17.95
C VAL A 452 -11.55 0.87 -16.74
N ALA A 453 -12.42 1.86 -16.94
CA ALA A 453 -13.06 2.60 -15.85
C ALA A 453 -13.87 1.68 -14.92
N THR A 454 -14.58 0.71 -15.51
CA THR A 454 -15.39 -0.27 -14.75
C THR A 454 -14.50 -1.18 -13.89
N ALA A 455 -13.43 -1.73 -14.46
CA ALA A 455 -12.47 -2.57 -13.73
C ALA A 455 -11.76 -1.80 -12.61
N MET A 456 -11.32 -0.56 -12.89
CA MET A 456 -10.70 0.34 -11.89
C MET A 456 -11.66 0.67 -10.74
N GLN A 457 -12.93 0.98 -11.05
CA GLN A 457 -13.94 1.26 -10.03
C GLN A 457 -14.24 0.03 -9.17
N LEU A 458 -14.35 -1.15 -9.80
CA LEU A 458 -14.57 -2.40 -9.08
C LEU A 458 -13.39 -2.72 -8.15
N GLY A 459 -12.16 -2.56 -8.62
CA GLY A 459 -10.97 -2.70 -7.80
C GLY A 459 -10.99 -1.76 -6.58
N LYS A 460 -11.38 -0.50 -6.76
CA LYS A 460 -11.54 0.46 -5.66
C LYS A 460 -12.61 0.00 -4.66
N LYS A 461 -13.77 -0.52 -5.11
CA LYS A 461 -14.80 -1.08 -4.24
C LYS A 461 -14.29 -2.28 -3.43
N MET A 462 -13.42 -3.10 -4.01
CA MET A 462 -12.73 -4.21 -3.31
C MET A 462 -11.61 -3.73 -2.35
N GLY A 463 -11.37 -2.43 -2.23
CA GLY A 463 -10.30 -1.86 -1.40
C GLY A 463 -8.89 -2.14 -1.94
N LYS A 464 -8.76 -2.31 -3.27
CA LYS A 464 -7.49 -2.51 -3.96
C LYS A 464 -6.82 -1.18 -4.33
N ALA A 465 -5.50 -1.20 -4.39
CA ALA A 465 -4.70 -0.23 -5.13
C ALA A 465 -4.69 -0.68 -6.59
N SER A 466 -5.67 -0.18 -7.36
CA SER A 466 -5.81 -0.51 -8.78
C SER A 466 -4.93 0.41 -9.60
N VAL A 467 -4.15 -0.15 -10.51
CA VAL A 467 -3.28 0.57 -11.44
C VAL A 467 -3.61 0.12 -12.86
N ALA A 468 -3.90 1.08 -13.74
CA ALA A 468 -4.14 0.80 -15.15
C ALA A 468 -2.80 0.76 -15.90
N VAL A 469 -2.53 -0.34 -16.60
CA VAL A 469 -1.26 -0.59 -17.30
C VAL A 469 -1.50 -1.16 -18.69
N GLY A 470 -0.57 -0.92 -19.61
CA GLY A 470 -0.59 -1.49 -20.94
C GLY A 470 -0.31 -3.00 -20.93
N ASN A 471 -0.77 -3.69 -21.99
CA ASN A 471 -0.55 -5.11 -22.18
C ASN A 471 0.89 -5.37 -22.64
N CYS A 472 1.61 -6.19 -21.90
CA CYS A 472 2.91 -6.78 -22.27
C CYS A 472 3.10 -8.05 -21.46
N ARG A 473 4.10 -8.88 -21.86
CA ARG A 473 4.40 -10.13 -21.14
C ARG A 473 4.82 -9.86 -19.69
N GLY A 474 4.04 -10.37 -18.73
CA GLY A 474 4.29 -10.19 -17.30
C GLY A 474 3.88 -8.82 -16.76
N PHE A 475 3.22 -8.01 -17.60
CA PHE A 475 2.73 -6.66 -17.29
C PHE A 475 3.85 -5.78 -16.67
N VAL A 476 3.57 -5.00 -15.65
CA VAL A 476 4.60 -4.20 -14.98
C VAL A 476 5.33 -5.02 -13.92
N GLY A 477 4.58 -5.59 -13.00
CA GLY A 477 5.17 -6.17 -11.81
C GLY A 477 6.03 -7.39 -12.08
N ASN A 478 5.51 -8.40 -12.80
CA ASN A 478 6.27 -9.63 -13.11
C ASN A 478 7.40 -9.38 -14.14
N ARG A 479 7.21 -8.43 -15.07
CA ARG A 479 8.24 -8.03 -16.01
C ARG A 479 9.49 -7.50 -15.27
N MET A 480 9.31 -6.61 -14.28
CA MET A 480 10.41 -6.08 -13.47
C MET A 480 10.96 -7.10 -12.47
N LEU A 481 10.14 -8.05 -12.00
CA LEU A 481 10.59 -9.09 -11.06
C LEU A 481 11.62 -10.04 -11.68
N LYS A 482 11.51 -10.32 -12.98
CA LYS A 482 12.37 -11.26 -13.68
C LYS A 482 13.86 -10.92 -13.56
N PRO A 483 14.35 -9.73 -13.99
CA PRO A 483 15.76 -9.37 -13.87
C PRO A 483 16.25 -9.33 -12.41
N TYR A 484 15.40 -8.95 -11.46
CA TYR A 484 15.72 -8.96 -10.03
C TYR A 484 16.04 -10.39 -9.54
N VAL A 485 15.23 -11.36 -9.89
CA VAL A 485 15.43 -12.77 -9.51
C VAL A 485 16.63 -13.37 -10.25
N GLU A 486 16.80 -13.08 -11.53
CA GLU A 486 17.92 -13.56 -12.33
C GLU A 486 19.26 -13.09 -11.75
N GLN A 487 19.36 -11.83 -11.32
CA GLN A 487 20.58 -11.33 -10.66
C GLN A 487 20.90 -12.06 -9.36
N ALA A 488 19.89 -12.39 -8.56
CA ALA A 488 20.10 -13.19 -7.35
C ALA A 488 20.69 -14.57 -7.66
N PHE A 489 20.24 -15.22 -8.72
CA PHE A 489 20.80 -16.51 -9.16
C PHE A 489 22.23 -16.38 -9.68
N PHE A 490 22.53 -15.34 -10.46
CA PHE A 490 23.89 -15.09 -10.93
C PHE A 490 24.87 -14.82 -9.78
N LEU A 491 24.43 -14.13 -8.73
CA LEU A 491 25.21 -13.92 -7.52
C LEU A 491 25.54 -15.25 -6.81
N LEU A 492 24.60 -16.23 -6.78
CA LEU A 492 24.92 -17.58 -6.27
C LEU A 492 25.99 -18.28 -7.08
N GLU A 493 25.91 -18.18 -8.42
CA GLU A 493 26.96 -18.75 -9.30
C GLU A 493 28.33 -18.12 -9.04
N GLU A 494 28.37 -16.83 -8.70
CA GLU A 494 29.56 -16.03 -8.47
C GLU A 494 30.15 -16.16 -7.05
N GLY A 495 29.48 -16.87 -6.13
CA GLY A 495 30.02 -17.14 -4.80
C GLY A 495 29.16 -16.69 -3.62
N ALA A 496 28.05 -15.99 -3.85
CA ALA A 496 27.11 -15.66 -2.77
C ALA A 496 26.42 -16.92 -2.25
N THR A 497 25.80 -16.80 -1.06
CA THR A 497 24.87 -17.79 -0.50
C THR A 497 23.45 -17.24 -0.49
N PRO A 498 22.41 -18.09 -0.45
CA PRO A 498 21.03 -17.62 -0.30
C PRO A 498 20.84 -16.72 0.91
N GLU A 499 21.48 -17.06 2.03
CA GLU A 499 21.39 -16.30 3.28
C GLU A 499 21.99 -14.88 3.16
N LEU A 500 23.08 -14.73 2.41
CA LEU A 500 23.71 -13.43 2.18
C LEU A 500 22.78 -12.53 1.36
N VAL A 501 22.22 -13.07 0.27
CA VAL A 501 21.32 -12.33 -0.63
C VAL A 501 20.01 -11.95 0.10
N ASP A 502 19.40 -12.91 0.74
CA ASP A 502 18.12 -12.68 1.44
C ASP A 502 18.30 -11.68 2.59
N ARG A 503 19.39 -11.79 3.37
CA ARG A 503 19.69 -10.86 4.46
C ARG A 503 19.89 -9.42 3.95
N ALA A 504 20.65 -9.23 2.88
CA ALA A 504 20.87 -7.90 2.30
C ALA A 504 19.54 -7.24 1.90
N LEU A 505 18.62 -7.99 1.31
CA LEU A 505 17.30 -7.52 0.89
C LEU A 505 16.36 -7.26 2.09
N GLU A 506 16.40 -8.12 3.11
CA GLU A 506 15.62 -7.93 4.34
C GLU A 506 16.11 -6.72 5.15
N GLU A 507 17.42 -6.49 5.23
CA GLU A 507 18.00 -5.29 5.85
C GLU A 507 17.67 -4.01 5.07
N PHE A 508 17.51 -4.10 3.74
CA PHE A 508 16.96 -3.00 2.94
C PHE A 508 15.52 -2.66 3.31
N GLY A 509 14.75 -3.65 3.80
CA GLY A 509 13.39 -3.49 4.31
C GLY A 509 12.34 -4.40 3.66
N PHE A 510 12.71 -5.30 2.75
CA PHE A 510 11.78 -6.29 2.21
C PHE A 510 11.26 -7.25 3.29
N PRO A 511 10.03 -7.76 3.18
CA PRO A 511 9.47 -8.71 4.12
C PRO A 511 10.20 -10.06 4.13
N MET A 512 10.84 -10.42 3.02
CA MET A 512 11.62 -11.62 2.79
C MET A 512 12.53 -11.42 1.58
N GLY A 513 13.63 -12.16 1.52
CA GLY A 513 14.50 -12.15 0.37
C GLY A 513 13.98 -12.96 -0.82
N VAL A 514 14.73 -12.99 -1.91
CA VAL A 514 14.35 -13.67 -3.17
C VAL A 514 14.17 -15.17 -2.97
N PHE A 515 15.06 -15.80 -2.22
CA PHE A 515 15.07 -17.26 -2.08
C PHE A 515 13.99 -17.73 -1.12
N THR A 516 13.77 -17.03 -0.01
CA THR A 516 12.65 -17.28 0.91
C THR A 516 11.30 -17.05 0.21
N MET A 517 11.18 -16.02 -0.62
CA MET A 517 9.98 -15.73 -1.42
C MET A 517 9.73 -16.85 -2.46
N SER A 518 10.79 -17.31 -3.12
CA SER A 518 10.71 -18.41 -4.09
C SER A 518 10.22 -19.71 -3.44
N ASP A 519 10.75 -20.06 -2.26
CA ASP A 519 10.33 -21.22 -1.49
C ASP A 519 8.87 -21.14 -1.01
N LEU A 520 8.40 -19.94 -0.65
CA LEU A 520 7.01 -19.71 -0.27
C LEU A 520 6.05 -19.90 -1.45
N SER A 521 6.43 -19.38 -2.62
CA SER A 521 5.63 -19.47 -3.84
C SER A 521 5.63 -20.87 -4.45
N GLY A 522 6.71 -21.60 -4.24
CA GLY A 522 7.02 -22.91 -4.84
C GLY A 522 7.83 -22.76 -6.13
N LEU A 523 9.02 -23.37 -6.15
CA LEU A 523 9.96 -23.30 -7.28
C LEU A 523 9.36 -23.86 -8.58
N ASP A 524 8.45 -24.84 -8.47
CA ASP A 524 7.75 -25.45 -9.60
C ASP A 524 6.89 -24.48 -10.39
N VAL A 525 6.45 -23.36 -9.77
CA VAL A 525 5.69 -22.31 -10.48
C VAL A 525 6.59 -21.66 -11.53
N GLY A 526 7.75 -21.14 -11.11
CA GLY A 526 8.74 -20.56 -12.02
C GLY A 526 9.28 -21.57 -13.02
N TRP A 527 9.48 -22.82 -12.59
CA TRP A 527 9.95 -23.91 -13.46
C TRP A 527 8.97 -24.20 -14.61
N ARG A 528 7.65 -24.24 -14.32
CA ARG A 528 6.61 -24.40 -15.36
C ARG A 528 6.61 -23.24 -16.37
N VAL A 529 6.77 -22.00 -15.88
CA VAL A 529 6.87 -20.83 -16.77
C VAL A 529 8.08 -20.97 -17.69
N ARG A 530 9.26 -21.28 -17.15
CA ARG A 530 10.48 -21.45 -17.95
C ARG A 530 10.39 -22.64 -18.94
N LYS A 531 9.69 -23.72 -18.58
CA LYS A 531 9.38 -24.82 -19.52
C LYS A 531 8.47 -24.35 -20.67
N GLY A 532 7.44 -23.59 -20.34
CA GLY A 532 6.55 -23.00 -21.36
C GLY A 532 7.27 -22.02 -22.29
N ASP A 533 8.30 -21.34 -21.79
CA ASP A 533 9.15 -20.45 -22.57
C ASP A 533 10.24 -21.17 -23.39
N GLY A 534 10.32 -22.49 -23.32
CA GLY A 534 11.36 -23.26 -23.99
C GLY A 534 12.78 -23.04 -23.42
N LEU A 535 12.86 -22.54 -22.18
CA LEU A 535 14.15 -22.29 -21.51
C LEU A 535 14.68 -23.51 -20.75
N VAL A 536 13.87 -24.51 -20.49
CA VAL A 536 14.24 -25.75 -19.79
C VAL A 536 14.29 -26.91 -20.79
N GLU A 537 15.44 -27.52 -20.96
CA GLU A 537 15.59 -28.71 -21.83
C GLU A 537 15.09 -29.98 -21.12
N PRO A 538 14.44 -30.91 -21.84
CA PRO A 538 14.09 -32.21 -21.30
C PRO A 538 15.39 -33.00 -20.97
N GLY A 539 15.51 -33.51 -19.73
CA GLY A 539 16.62 -34.36 -19.32
C GLY A 539 17.74 -33.68 -18.53
N GLY A 540 17.54 -32.44 -18.09
CA GLY A 540 18.49 -31.70 -17.27
C GLY A 540 19.70 -31.16 -18.09
N ALA A 541 20.11 -29.96 -17.73
CA ALA A 541 21.20 -29.30 -18.44
C ALA A 541 22.52 -29.56 -17.74
N SER A 542 23.31 -30.50 -18.20
CA SER A 542 24.74 -30.61 -17.86
C SER A 542 25.58 -29.81 -18.85
N GLY A 543 26.60 -29.10 -18.37
CA GLY A 543 27.62 -28.43 -19.19
C GLY A 543 27.36 -26.94 -19.50
N ARG A 544 28.31 -26.33 -20.23
CA ARG A 544 28.31 -24.89 -20.56
C ARG A 544 27.08 -24.42 -21.34
N SER A 545 26.47 -25.26 -22.16
CA SER A 545 25.25 -24.94 -22.93
C SER A 545 24.04 -24.65 -22.02
N ALA A 546 24.01 -25.20 -20.83
CA ALA A 546 22.95 -24.95 -19.84
C ALA A 546 22.89 -23.52 -19.35
N ARG A 547 24.01 -22.80 -19.35
CA ARG A 547 24.17 -21.44 -18.85
C ARG A 547 23.94 -20.35 -19.90
N VAL A 548 23.66 -20.73 -21.12
CA VAL A 548 23.29 -19.81 -22.21
C VAL A 548 22.02 -20.32 -22.86
N ARG A 549 21.00 -19.47 -22.90
CA ARG A 549 19.73 -19.74 -23.57
C ARG A 549 19.37 -18.57 -24.46
N GLN A 550 19.03 -18.84 -25.71
CA GLN A 550 18.66 -17.78 -26.67
C GLN A 550 19.72 -16.65 -26.74
N GLY A 551 21.02 -17.02 -26.67
CA GLY A 551 22.12 -16.07 -26.71
C GLY A 551 22.35 -15.22 -25.46
N ARG A 552 21.66 -15.52 -24.33
CA ARG A 552 21.74 -14.78 -23.05
C ARG A 552 22.23 -15.68 -21.93
N ARG A 553 22.91 -15.11 -20.95
CA ARG A 553 23.22 -15.80 -19.69
C ARG A 553 21.97 -16.32 -19.05
N TYR A 554 22.00 -17.56 -18.61
CA TYR A 554 20.90 -18.24 -17.91
C TYR A 554 21.47 -19.03 -16.73
N SER A 555 20.75 -19.01 -15.59
CA SER A 555 21.12 -19.84 -14.45
C SER A 555 20.11 -21.00 -14.31
N PRO A 556 20.56 -22.25 -14.44
CA PRO A 556 19.74 -23.43 -14.31
C PRO A 556 19.51 -23.85 -12.85
N LEU A 557 20.08 -23.14 -11.86
CA LEU A 557 20.06 -23.54 -10.45
C LEU A 557 18.62 -23.83 -9.93
N GLY A 558 17.65 -22.97 -10.29
CA GLY A 558 16.26 -23.18 -9.91
C GLY A 558 15.61 -24.40 -10.58
N ASP A 559 16.05 -24.77 -11.78
CA ASP A 559 15.55 -25.94 -12.51
C ASP A 559 16.14 -27.23 -11.90
N LEU A 560 17.44 -27.22 -11.63
CA LEU A 560 18.13 -28.34 -10.99
C LEU A 560 17.55 -28.65 -9.61
N LEU A 561 17.20 -27.63 -8.81
CA LEU A 561 16.52 -27.86 -7.53
C LEU A 561 15.16 -28.53 -7.73
N CYS A 562 14.41 -28.14 -8.76
CA CYS A 562 13.13 -28.76 -9.08
C CYS A 562 13.28 -30.21 -9.53
N GLU A 563 14.33 -30.55 -10.28
CA GLU A 563 14.69 -31.92 -10.67
C GLU A 563 15.04 -32.80 -9.46
N HIS A 564 15.62 -32.21 -8.41
CA HIS A 564 15.83 -32.86 -7.12
C HIS A 564 14.57 -32.90 -6.23
N GLY A 565 13.38 -32.56 -6.76
CA GLY A 565 12.12 -32.57 -6.00
C GLY A 565 12.01 -31.48 -4.92
N ARG A 566 12.87 -30.45 -5.00
CA ARG A 566 12.93 -29.36 -4.03
C ARG A 566 12.03 -28.21 -4.48
N PHE A 567 10.77 -28.22 -4.05
CA PHE A 567 9.77 -27.25 -4.47
C PHE A 567 9.48 -26.16 -3.42
N GLY A 568 10.32 -26.01 -2.40
CA GLY A 568 10.17 -25.01 -1.34
C GLY A 568 9.38 -25.53 -0.13
N GLN A 569 8.64 -24.62 0.53
CA GLN A 569 7.94 -24.91 1.80
C GLN A 569 6.98 -26.10 1.73
N LYS A 570 6.34 -26.32 0.59
CA LYS A 570 5.37 -27.43 0.42
C LYS A 570 6.01 -28.82 0.44
N THR A 571 7.30 -28.93 0.10
CA THR A 571 8.09 -30.15 0.16
C THR A 571 9.12 -30.12 1.30
N CYS A 572 9.03 -29.16 2.21
CA CYS A 572 9.97 -28.91 3.30
C CYS A 572 11.41 -28.60 2.84
N ARG A 573 11.68 -28.51 1.56
CA ARG A 573 13.01 -28.29 0.97
C ARG A 573 12.89 -27.46 -0.31
N GLY A 574 13.69 -26.41 -0.38
CA GLY A 574 13.87 -25.53 -1.53
C GLY A 574 15.29 -24.98 -1.51
N TRP A 575 15.44 -23.68 -1.50
CA TRP A 575 16.68 -22.96 -1.18
C TRP A 575 17.05 -23.09 0.30
N TYR A 576 16.03 -23.38 1.14
CA TYR A 576 16.16 -23.61 2.59
C TYR A 576 15.52 -24.94 2.98
N GLN A 577 15.74 -25.33 4.22
CA GLN A 577 15.02 -26.41 4.89
C GLN A 577 13.91 -25.86 5.78
N TYR A 578 12.82 -26.62 5.93
CA TYR A 578 11.66 -26.29 6.74
C TYR A 578 11.25 -27.51 7.58
N ASP A 579 10.85 -27.29 8.84
CA ASP A 579 10.50 -28.39 9.77
C ASP A 579 9.23 -29.15 9.33
N LYS A 580 8.30 -28.46 8.66
CA LYS A 580 7.04 -29.04 8.17
C LYS A 580 6.50 -28.21 7.00
N PRO A 581 5.63 -28.79 6.15
CA PRO A 581 5.01 -28.04 5.06
C PRO A 581 4.32 -26.77 5.56
N GLY A 582 4.56 -25.65 4.89
CA GLY A 582 4.01 -24.34 5.26
C GLY A 582 4.66 -23.65 6.46
N SER A 583 5.74 -24.21 7.04
CA SER A 583 6.57 -23.50 8.02
C SER A 583 7.17 -22.25 7.41
N ARG A 584 7.15 -21.13 8.17
CA ARG A 584 7.74 -19.86 7.73
C ARG A 584 9.18 -19.67 8.23
N VAL A 585 9.69 -20.59 9.02
CA VAL A 585 11.06 -20.53 9.54
C VAL A 585 11.98 -21.25 8.56
N ALA A 586 12.69 -20.49 7.76
CA ALA A 586 13.72 -20.96 6.86
C ALA A 586 14.99 -21.29 7.65
N ARG A 587 15.59 -22.43 7.39
CA ARG A 587 16.89 -22.86 7.97
C ARG A 587 17.90 -23.10 6.86
N SER A 588 19.14 -22.71 7.10
CA SER A 588 20.25 -23.01 6.18
C SER A 588 20.34 -24.52 5.92
N ASP A 589 20.64 -24.89 4.67
CA ASP A 589 20.72 -26.26 4.23
C ASP A 589 22.17 -26.63 3.81
N PRO A 590 22.91 -27.44 4.58
CA PRO A 590 24.26 -27.85 4.22
C PRO A 590 24.32 -28.57 2.86
N TRP A 591 23.27 -29.33 2.50
CA TRP A 591 23.19 -29.97 1.19
C TRP A 591 23.25 -28.92 0.07
N LEU A 592 22.54 -27.82 0.20
CA LEU A 592 22.52 -26.76 -0.81
C LEU A 592 23.89 -26.09 -0.97
N HIS A 593 24.60 -25.86 0.14
CA HIS A 593 25.95 -25.31 0.09
C HIS A 593 26.91 -26.24 -0.72
N SER A 594 26.92 -27.53 -0.38
CA SER A 594 27.70 -28.53 -1.11
C SER A 594 27.27 -28.65 -2.58
N PHE A 595 25.99 -28.57 -2.88
CA PHE A 595 25.45 -28.56 -4.22
C PHE A 595 25.95 -27.35 -5.03
N LEU A 596 25.92 -26.14 -4.45
CA LEU A 596 26.39 -24.90 -5.11
C LEU A 596 27.92 -24.96 -5.35
N GLU A 597 28.69 -25.53 -4.42
CA GLU A 597 30.14 -25.74 -4.59
C GLU A 597 30.45 -26.72 -5.72
N ALA A 598 29.77 -27.87 -5.75
CA ALA A 598 29.88 -28.86 -6.79
C ALA A 598 29.50 -28.29 -8.18
N TYR A 599 28.39 -27.55 -8.24
CA TYR A 599 27.93 -26.88 -9.45
C TYR A 599 28.97 -25.89 -9.99
N ARG A 600 29.56 -25.06 -9.12
CA ARG A 600 30.62 -24.12 -9.53
C ARG A 600 31.85 -24.86 -10.05
N ALA A 601 32.28 -25.91 -9.37
CA ALA A 601 33.42 -26.72 -9.78
C ALA A 601 33.20 -27.38 -11.16
N GLU A 602 32.01 -27.98 -11.37
CA GLU A 602 31.60 -28.59 -12.63
C GLU A 602 31.64 -27.59 -13.80
N HIS A 603 31.20 -26.35 -13.55
CA HIS A 603 31.13 -25.32 -14.59
C HIS A 603 32.36 -24.40 -14.66
N GLY A 604 33.42 -24.69 -13.90
CA GLY A 604 34.66 -23.89 -13.89
C GLY A 604 34.42 -22.43 -13.39
N LEU A 605 33.48 -22.25 -12.47
CA LEU A 605 33.16 -20.95 -11.90
C LEU A 605 34.01 -20.70 -10.66
N VAL A 606 34.70 -19.56 -10.64
CA VAL A 606 35.51 -19.16 -9.48
C VAL A 606 34.61 -18.33 -8.54
N ALA A 607 34.41 -18.83 -7.32
CA ALA A 607 33.70 -18.07 -6.28
C ALA A 607 34.54 -16.86 -5.86
N ARG A 608 33.89 -15.72 -5.74
CA ARG A 608 34.46 -14.46 -5.25
C ARG A 608 33.68 -13.94 -4.06
N ARG A 609 34.30 -13.05 -3.32
CA ARG A 609 33.62 -12.35 -2.23
C ARG A 609 32.62 -11.33 -2.81
N ILE A 610 31.38 -11.39 -2.33
CA ILE A 610 30.28 -10.49 -2.65
C ILE A 610 29.83 -9.83 -1.36
N ASP A 611 29.64 -8.52 -1.35
CA ASP A 611 29.14 -7.77 -0.21
C ASP A 611 27.65 -7.41 -0.35
N HIS A 612 27.07 -6.90 0.73
CA HIS A 612 25.66 -6.50 0.76
C HIS A 612 25.33 -5.38 -0.24
N GLN A 613 26.26 -4.46 -0.48
CA GLN A 613 26.07 -3.35 -1.41
C GLN A 613 25.94 -3.84 -2.85
N GLU A 614 26.80 -4.78 -3.25
CA GLU A 614 26.74 -5.38 -4.59
C GLU A 614 25.44 -6.17 -4.78
N VAL A 615 24.97 -6.92 -3.77
CA VAL A 615 23.69 -7.61 -3.82
C VAL A 615 22.56 -6.63 -4.10
N LEU A 616 22.50 -5.53 -3.33
CA LEU A 616 21.46 -4.50 -3.51
C LEU A 616 21.55 -3.84 -4.88
N GLU A 617 22.73 -3.43 -5.31
CA GLU A 617 22.89 -2.77 -6.61
C GLU A 617 22.51 -3.69 -7.76
N ARG A 618 23.01 -4.92 -7.77
CA ARG A 618 22.71 -5.87 -8.84
C ARG A 618 21.23 -6.23 -8.93
N CYS A 619 20.61 -6.56 -7.82
CA CYS A 619 19.21 -6.93 -7.80
C CYS A 619 18.30 -5.73 -8.06
N LEU A 620 18.48 -4.63 -7.30
CA LEU A 620 17.55 -3.49 -7.37
C LEU A 620 17.73 -2.65 -8.62
N TYR A 621 18.97 -2.46 -9.11
CA TYR A 621 19.18 -1.63 -10.31
C TYR A 621 18.77 -2.34 -11.59
N ALA A 622 18.89 -3.67 -11.66
CA ALA A 622 18.32 -4.44 -12.76
C ALA A 622 16.77 -4.30 -12.81
N LEU A 623 16.12 -4.39 -11.66
CA LEU A 623 14.68 -4.15 -11.52
C LEU A 623 14.29 -2.72 -11.90
N ILE A 624 15.03 -1.72 -11.43
CA ILE A 624 14.81 -0.29 -11.72
C ILE A 624 15.02 -0.01 -13.21
N ASN A 625 16.05 -0.59 -13.82
CA ASN A 625 16.33 -0.44 -15.25
C ASN A 625 15.17 -0.94 -16.12
N GLU A 626 14.58 -2.09 -15.74
CA GLU A 626 13.37 -2.59 -16.40
C GLU A 626 12.16 -1.64 -16.19
N GLY A 627 12.08 -0.98 -15.03
CA GLY A 627 11.08 0.09 -14.80
C GLY A 627 11.24 1.27 -15.77
N PHE A 628 12.47 1.65 -16.12
CA PHE A 628 12.70 2.66 -17.17
C PHE A 628 12.29 2.16 -18.56
N HIS A 629 12.54 0.88 -18.89
CA HIS A 629 12.03 0.29 -20.14
C HIS A 629 10.49 0.32 -20.20
N ILE A 630 9.82 -0.04 -19.12
CA ILE A 630 8.34 0.01 -19.02
C ILE A 630 7.79 1.42 -19.27
N LEU A 631 8.48 2.46 -18.75
CA LEU A 631 8.11 3.86 -19.00
C LEU A 631 8.41 4.28 -20.46
N ASP A 632 9.54 3.84 -21.01
CA ASP A 632 9.93 4.14 -22.39
C ASP A 632 8.99 3.47 -23.41
N ASP A 633 8.53 2.25 -23.11
CA ASP A 633 7.55 1.49 -23.90
C ASP A 633 6.10 2.01 -23.73
N GLY A 634 5.84 2.93 -22.81
CA GLY A 634 4.49 3.46 -22.54
C GLY A 634 3.54 2.47 -21.87
N ILE A 635 4.05 1.40 -21.25
CA ILE A 635 3.26 0.39 -20.53
C ILE A 635 2.71 0.95 -19.20
N ALA A 636 3.50 1.77 -18.50
CA ALA A 636 3.05 2.57 -17.37
C ALA A 636 2.98 4.05 -17.77
N ALA A 637 1.97 4.77 -17.31
CA ALA A 637 1.77 6.18 -17.65
C ALA A 637 2.75 7.12 -16.90
N GLY A 638 3.28 6.67 -15.78
CA GLY A 638 4.23 7.42 -14.97
C GLY A 638 4.94 6.56 -13.93
N PRO A 639 5.98 7.10 -13.28
CA PRO A 639 6.74 6.38 -12.27
C PRO A 639 5.88 5.99 -11.05
N GLU A 640 4.82 6.76 -10.75
CA GLU A 640 3.89 6.48 -9.65
C GLU A 640 3.16 5.15 -9.82
N ASP A 641 2.86 4.77 -11.06
CA ASP A 641 2.20 3.49 -11.36
C ASP A 641 3.09 2.32 -10.94
N ILE A 642 4.36 2.37 -11.35
CA ILE A 642 5.38 1.37 -11.01
C ILE A 642 5.57 1.30 -9.49
N ASP A 643 5.74 2.45 -8.85
CA ASP A 643 6.01 2.52 -7.42
C ASP A 643 4.84 2.01 -6.57
N VAL A 644 3.59 2.32 -6.95
CA VAL A 644 2.39 1.79 -6.28
C VAL A 644 2.26 0.29 -6.48
N ILE A 645 2.56 -0.24 -7.67
CA ILE A 645 2.57 -1.68 -7.95
C ILE A 645 3.54 -2.39 -7.01
N TYR A 646 4.78 -1.91 -6.92
CA TYR A 646 5.81 -2.55 -6.11
C TYR A 646 5.54 -2.46 -4.60
N VAL A 647 5.10 -1.31 -4.12
CA VAL A 647 4.75 -1.10 -2.71
C VAL A 647 3.51 -1.90 -2.31
N SER A 648 2.54 -2.09 -3.22
CA SER A 648 1.26 -2.73 -2.90
C SER A 648 1.24 -4.24 -3.15
N GLY A 649 2.10 -4.76 -4.04
CA GLY A 649 2.06 -6.16 -4.49
C GLY A 649 3.36 -6.95 -4.31
N TYR A 650 4.51 -6.29 -4.34
CA TYR A 650 5.82 -6.94 -4.38
C TYR A 650 6.67 -6.74 -3.12
N GLY A 651 6.07 -6.18 -2.05
CA GLY A 651 6.72 -6.03 -0.76
C GLY A 651 7.82 -4.97 -0.70
N TRP A 652 7.92 -4.10 -1.70
CA TRP A 652 8.87 -2.98 -1.66
C TRP A 652 8.63 -2.12 -0.42
N PRO A 653 9.68 -1.79 0.37
CA PRO A 653 9.50 -1.04 1.61
C PRO A 653 8.93 0.35 1.36
N ARG A 654 7.77 0.66 1.93
CA ARG A 654 7.10 1.95 1.74
C ARG A 654 7.97 3.16 2.13
N HIS A 655 8.78 3.01 3.16
CA HIS A 655 9.71 4.05 3.62
C HIS A 655 10.90 4.29 2.66
N ARG A 656 10.96 3.54 1.54
CA ARG A 656 11.87 3.75 0.40
C ARG A 656 11.17 4.36 -0.82
N GLY A 657 9.82 4.46 -0.82
CA GLY A 657 9.03 5.20 -1.79
C GLY A 657 8.65 4.49 -3.08
N GLY A 658 9.13 3.29 -3.31
CA GLY A 658 9.02 2.53 -4.56
C GLY A 658 10.32 2.56 -5.37
N PRO A 659 10.46 1.68 -6.39
CA PRO A 659 11.72 1.53 -7.14
C PRO A 659 12.14 2.79 -7.90
N MET A 660 11.20 3.50 -8.55
CA MET A 660 11.51 4.68 -9.33
C MET A 660 11.83 5.88 -8.43
N PHE A 661 11.07 6.05 -7.36
CA PHE A 661 11.38 7.06 -6.34
C PHE A 661 12.73 6.79 -5.67
N TYR A 662 13.05 5.54 -5.37
CA TYR A 662 14.34 5.15 -4.82
C TYR A 662 15.49 5.49 -5.77
N ALA A 663 15.35 5.23 -7.07
CA ALA A 663 16.33 5.62 -8.08
C ALA A 663 16.55 7.14 -8.11
N ASN A 664 15.48 7.92 -8.00
CA ASN A 664 15.57 9.39 -7.90
C ASN A 664 16.30 9.84 -6.62
N MET A 665 16.08 9.15 -5.50
CA MET A 665 16.74 9.46 -4.21
C MET A 665 18.21 9.09 -4.18
N VAL A 666 18.60 7.97 -4.80
CA VAL A 666 20.01 7.55 -4.98
C VAL A 666 20.74 8.49 -5.92
N GLY A 667 20.04 9.03 -6.90
CA GLY A 667 20.56 9.84 -7.99
C GLY A 667 20.70 9.04 -9.29
N LEU A 668 20.02 9.50 -10.35
CA LEU A 668 19.96 8.78 -11.63
C LEU A 668 21.35 8.58 -12.26
N ALA A 669 22.25 9.55 -12.12
CA ALA A 669 23.63 9.45 -12.62
C ALA A 669 24.38 8.29 -11.97
N LYS A 670 24.22 8.10 -10.64
CA LYS A 670 24.83 6.98 -9.92
C LYS A 670 24.23 5.65 -10.34
N VAL A 671 22.91 5.56 -10.51
CA VAL A 671 22.27 4.33 -10.99
C VAL A 671 22.77 3.97 -12.39
N LEU A 672 22.90 4.96 -13.30
CA LEU A 672 23.45 4.78 -14.64
C LEU A 672 24.89 4.26 -14.60
N GLU A 673 25.78 4.93 -13.85
CA GLU A 673 27.17 4.56 -13.68
C GLU A 673 27.33 3.09 -13.22
N ARG A 674 26.55 2.69 -12.20
CA ARG A 674 26.62 1.33 -11.67
C ARG A 674 26.09 0.28 -12.65
N LEU A 675 25.00 0.58 -13.38
CA LEU A 675 24.51 -0.30 -14.43
C LEU A 675 25.53 -0.47 -15.56
N GLU A 676 26.20 0.61 -15.99
CA GLU A 676 27.28 0.55 -16.98
C GLU A 676 28.45 -0.31 -16.51
N HIS A 677 28.86 -0.13 -15.25
CA HIS A 677 29.90 -0.95 -14.62
C HIS A 677 29.54 -2.45 -14.65
N TYR A 678 28.33 -2.82 -14.21
CA TYR A 678 27.90 -4.22 -14.21
C TYR A 678 27.67 -4.77 -15.61
N HIS A 679 27.18 -3.96 -16.55
CA HIS A 679 27.04 -4.39 -17.94
C HIS A 679 28.37 -4.66 -18.62
N GLN A 680 29.39 -3.85 -18.34
CA GLN A 680 30.77 -4.09 -18.85
C GLN A 680 31.36 -5.41 -18.29
N ALA A 681 31.09 -5.70 -17.01
CA ALA A 681 31.52 -6.95 -16.38
C ALA A 681 30.74 -8.18 -16.87
N HIS A 682 29.47 -8.00 -17.29
CA HIS A 682 28.55 -9.07 -17.70
C HIS A 682 27.80 -8.68 -19.00
N PRO A 683 28.50 -8.61 -20.15
CA PRO A 683 27.91 -8.18 -21.42
C PRO A 683 26.86 -9.16 -21.97
N ASP A 684 26.87 -10.40 -21.50
CA ASP A 684 25.91 -11.47 -21.80
C ASP A 684 24.60 -11.35 -21.01
N VAL A 685 24.44 -10.31 -20.15
CA VAL A 685 23.26 -10.02 -19.36
C VAL A 685 22.57 -8.74 -19.85
N PRO A 686 21.62 -8.83 -20.80
CA PRO A 686 21.03 -7.65 -21.48
C PRO A 686 20.30 -6.68 -20.54
N HIS A 687 19.67 -7.17 -19.48
CA HIS A 687 18.91 -6.32 -18.55
C HIS A 687 19.80 -5.43 -17.64
N LEU A 688 21.13 -5.60 -17.70
CA LEU A 688 22.10 -4.66 -17.11
C LEU A 688 22.45 -3.51 -18.05
N GLN A 689 22.14 -3.63 -19.35
CA GLN A 689 22.34 -2.54 -20.30
C GLN A 689 21.41 -1.38 -19.96
N PRO A 690 21.93 -0.17 -19.66
CA PRO A 690 21.09 0.94 -19.24
C PRO A 690 20.08 1.35 -20.31
N CYS A 691 18.83 1.52 -19.88
CA CYS A 691 17.73 1.99 -20.73
C CYS A 691 18.03 3.36 -21.36
N SER A 692 17.57 3.56 -22.58
CA SER A 692 17.68 4.84 -23.31
C SER A 692 17.05 6.00 -22.55
N LEU A 693 15.90 5.79 -21.90
CA LEU A 693 15.22 6.80 -21.11
C LEU A 693 16.06 7.22 -19.88
N LEU A 694 16.71 6.28 -19.18
CA LEU A 694 17.59 6.60 -18.04
C LEU A 694 18.76 7.49 -18.52
N ARG A 695 19.41 7.16 -19.62
CA ARG A 695 20.49 7.97 -20.20
C ARG A 695 20.01 9.39 -20.53
N ARG A 696 18.83 9.53 -21.13
CA ARG A 696 18.23 10.83 -21.48
C ARG A 696 17.85 11.65 -20.26
N LEU A 697 17.31 11.03 -19.22
CA LEU A 697 17.01 11.72 -17.95
C LEU A 697 18.30 12.25 -17.30
N VAL A 698 19.36 11.48 -17.31
CA VAL A 698 20.68 11.93 -16.80
C VAL A 698 21.22 13.07 -17.65
N ALA A 699 21.21 12.96 -18.98
CA ALA A 699 21.62 14.01 -19.90
C ALA A 699 20.80 15.31 -19.76
N SER A 700 19.56 15.21 -19.33
CA SER A 700 18.67 16.36 -19.03
C SER A 700 18.89 16.98 -17.65
N GLY A 701 19.98 16.60 -16.96
CA GLY A 701 20.32 17.11 -15.62
C GLY A 701 19.63 16.41 -14.47
N SER A 702 19.19 15.16 -14.65
CA SER A 702 18.54 14.34 -13.61
C SER A 702 17.36 15.07 -12.95
N PRO A 703 16.32 15.44 -13.70
CA PRO A 703 15.18 16.19 -13.15
C PRO A 703 14.51 15.40 -12.02
N PRO A 704 13.84 16.08 -11.06
CA PRO A 704 13.12 15.38 -10.01
C PRO A 704 11.96 14.54 -10.58
N ILE A 705 11.61 13.46 -9.91
CA ILE A 705 10.69 12.43 -10.40
C ILE A 705 9.36 12.96 -10.96
N HIS A 706 8.78 14.00 -10.35
CA HIS A 706 7.53 14.59 -10.80
C HIS A 706 7.61 15.28 -12.16
N ARG A 707 8.83 15.51 -12.68
CA ARG A 707 9.08 16.11 -14.01
C ARG A 707 9.47 15.08 -15.07
N TRP A 708 9.62 13.80 -14.71
CA TRP A 708 9.98 12.77 -15.71
C TRP A 708 8.95 12.68 -16.84
N GLY A 709 7.66 12.85 -16.52
CA GLY A 709 6.60 12.86 -17.52
C GLY A 709 6.76 13.94 -18.61
N GLU A 710 7.42 15.07 -18.32
CA GLU A 710 7.72 16.11 -19.31
C GLU A 710 8.77 15.63 -20.32
N VAL A 711 9.80 14.90 -19.83
CA VAL A 711 10.86 14.33 -20.65
C VAL A 711 10.30 13.20 -21.52
N ILE A 712 9.51 12.30 -20.93
CA ILE A 712 8.86 11.17 -21.63
C ILE A 712 7.96 11.68 -22.76
N LYS A 713 7.13 12.69 -22.52
CA LYS A 713 6.25 13.28 -23.55
C LYS A 713 7.00 13.91 -24.72
N LYS A 714 8.09 14.64 -24.45
CA LYS A 714 8.93 15.22 -25.51
C LYS A 714 9.51 14.15 -26.43
N LEU A 715 9.81 12.98 -25.88
CA LEU A 715 10.35 11.85 -26.63
C LEU A 715 9.30 11.22 -27.55
N HIS A 716 8.11 10.95 -27.03
CA HIS A 716 7.01 10.37 -27.82
C HIS A 716 6.44 11.33 -28.87
N SER A 717 6.71 12.65 -28.76
CA SER A 717 6.31 13.64 -29.78
C SER A 717 7.37 13.84 -30.88
N GLN A 718 8.56 13.27 -30.74
CA GLN A 718 9.66 13.32 -31.72
C GLN A 718 9.80 12.02 -32.52
N LEU A 719 9.08 10.97 -32.13
CA LEU A 719 8.88 9.71 -32.86
C LEU A 719 7.56 9.77 -33.62
#